data_835a1e20129d6e9ea49bd5da56b6cd39
#
_entry.id   835a1e20129d6e9ea49bd5da56b6cd39
#
_cell.length_a   1.000
_cell.length_b   1.000
_cell.length_c   1.000
_cell.angle_alpha   90.00
_cell.angle_beta   90.00
_cell.angle_gamma   90.00
#
_symmetry.space_group_name_H-M   'P 1'
#
loop_
_entity.id
_entity.type
_entity.pdbx_description
1 polymer ?
#
loop_
_entity_poly.entity_id
_entity_poly.type
_entity_poly.pdbx_seq_one_letter_code
_entity_poly.pdbx_strand_id
1 'polypeptide(L)'
;MYKRQGYTIQPYSPAAGTGLSSHELNQPGCYRDVKDTTCIAQFKIKNPRTEMTAFGEPYFLAWTTTPWTLPSNTALCVGPNIDYNLVQSYNPYTGVPISVIVAKVLVRTLFNPKAEGLSLEDYKPGDKLIPWKVVAEYKGNDLAGMEYEQLLPWVNPGEGAFRVITGDFVTTEEGTTGIVHIAPTFGADDDRVAKANGIPPLMMLDKDGNRRPMVDMTGKFYLIEDLDPDFVKQNIDVEAYSEYAGRYVKNAYDAALTADDATLDIDICVLLKQTNKVFKIEKHVHSYPHCWRTDKPVLYYPLDSWFIRTTACRGRMIELNNTINWKPQSTGSGRFGKWLENLQDWNLSRSRYWGTPLPIWRTEDGSEEVCIGSVEELYNEIEKSITAGLMNENPYKKQGFVPGEYTAENYDKIDLHRPYVDDIVLVSPSGKPMKRESDLIDVWFDSGAMPYAQIHYPFENKEVFDKREVYPADFIAEGVDQTRGWFFTLHAIASMVFDSVAYKAVVSNGLVLDKNGNKMSKRLGNAVDPFSTIEKYGSDPLRWYMITNSSPWDNLKFDLEGVEEVRRKFFGTLYNTYSFFALYANVDGFTFSEPEVPMEKRPEIDRWIISLLNSLIKEVDEQFAAYEPTRAGRAISDFVNDNLSNWYVRLNRKRFWGGTMTEDKLSAYQTLYTCLETVAKLMAPIAPFYADRLYTDLTAATGRDTRSVHLVDFPVSCNDYIDLALEERMQIAQTMTSMVLALRRKVNIKVRQPLTTLMIPVLNKEQQDHIEAVKDLILSEVNVKEMKFVDNAAGILVKRVKPDFKKLGPRYGKIMKQLAATIAAMSQPDIIEFEKNGAFTFEIDGQQATIEASDVEIISEDIPGWLVANEGNLTVALDITVTDELRREGIARELVNRIQNIRKTSGFDITDKIDVYIASNGETDLVVEEYRDYMSRQVLANTFEILGALSGEAVTELDFDTFKVNIRIVKSLK
;
A
#
# COMPACT_ATOMS: atom_id res chain seq x y z
N MET A 1 5.61 -29.63 22.83
CA MET A 1 6.49 -28.64 23.50
C MET A 1 5.90 -27.24 23.52
N TYR A 2 5.24 -26.78 22.44
CA TYR A 2 4.74 -25.40 22.32
C TYR A 2 3.25 -25.22 22.56
N LYS A 3 2.45 -26.28 22.71
CA LYS A 3 1.04 -26.16 23.06
C LYS A 3 0.85 -25.74 24.50
N ARG A 4 -0.12 -24.91 24.79
CA ARG A 4 -0.49 -24.45 26.11
C ARG A 4 -1.99 -24.23 26.18
N GLN A 5 -2.65 -24.83 27.19
CA GLN A 5 -4.03 -24.50 27.55
C GLN A 5 -4.04 -23.37 28.57
N GLY A 6 -5.01 -22.49 28.49
CA GLY A 6 -5.21 -21.40 29.43
C GLY A 6 -6.39 -20.54 29.03
N TYR A 7 -6.72 -19.54 29.85
CA TYR A 7 -7.70 -18.56 29.46
C TYR A 7 -7.04 -17.21 29.22
N THR A 8 -7.65 -16.43 28.34
CA THR A 8 -7.34 -15.01 28.14
C THR A 8 -8.64 -14.24 28.00
N ILE A 9 -8.58 -12.96 28.33
CA ILE A 9 -9.70 -12.05 28.07
C ILE A 9 -9.69 -11.74 26.58
N GLN A 10 -10.75 -12.13 25.90
CA GLN A 10 -10.90 -12.00 24.45
C GLN A 10 -12.19 -11.27 24.11
N PRO A 11 -12.24 -10.57 22.97
CA PRO A 11 -13.49 -10.09 22.42
C PRO A 11 -14.43 -11.27 22.15
N TYR A 12 -15.63 -11.20 22.69
CA TYR A 12 -16.65 -12.23 22.59
C TYR A 12 -17.98 -11.63 22.15
N SER A 13 -18.66 -12.26 21.23
CA SER A 13 -20.01 -11.90 20.79
C SER A 13 -21.05 -12.79 21.44
N PRO A 14 -21.81 -12.33 22.42
CA PRO A 14 -22.91 -13.11 23.01
C PRO A 14 -23.96 -13.53 21.97
N ALA A 15 -24.27 -12.63 21.02
CA ALA A 15 -25.25 -12.89 19.97
C ALA A 15 -24.79 -13.97 18.96
N ALA A 16 -23.48 -14.11 18.72
CA ALA A 16 -22.93 -15.16 17.85
C ALA A 16 -22.44 -16.40 18.63
N GLY A 17 -22.37 -16.33 19.97
CA GLY A 17 -21.88 -17.40 20.82
C GLY A 17 -20.39 -17.75 20.63
N THR A 18 -19.54 -16.75 20.25
CA THR A 18 -18.17 -17.05 19.86
C THR A 18 -17.19 -15.91 20.14
N GLY A 19 -15.93 -16.25 20.43
CA GLY A 19 -14.82 -15.31 20.49
C GLY A 19 -14.48 -14.74 19.11
N LEU A 20 -14.00 -13.51 19.10
CA LEU A 20 -13.56 -12.79 17.90
C LEU A 20 -12.05 -12.58 17.95
N SER A 21 -11.38 -12.72 16.80
CA SER A 21 -9.97 -12.37 16.67
C SER A 21 -9.79 -10.85 16.52
N SER A 22 -8.58 -10.36 16.78
CA SER A 22 -8.24 -8.95 16.51
C SER A 22 -8.42 -8.56 15.05
N HIS A 23 -8.26 -9.51 14.12
CA HIS A 23 -8.52 -9.27 12.69
C HIS A 23 -10.01 -9.04 12.41
N GLU A 24 -10.88 -9.84 13.03
CA GLU A 24 -12.34 -9.67 12.90
C GLU A 24 -12.82 -8.34 13.47
N LEU A 25 -12.22 -7.86 14.56
CA LEU A 25 -12.52 -6.52 15.11
C LEU A 25 -12.00 -5.37 14.24
N ASN A 26 -10.98 -5.60 13.42
CA ASN A 26 -10.44 -4.59 12.52
C ASN A 26 -11.20 -4.49 11.18
N GLN A 27 -12.26 -5.26 10.99
CA GLN A 27 -13.12 -5.15 9.82
C GLN A 27 -13.78 -3.77 9.75
N PRO A 28 -13.96 -3.20 8.54
CA PRO A 28 -14.61 -1.91 8.38
C PRO A 28 -16.01 -1.89 8.98
N GLY A 29 -16.27 -0.93 9.88
CA GLY A 29 -17.57 -0.75 10.53
C GLY A 29 -17.77 -1.55 11.81
N CYS A 30 -16.76 -2.30 12.29
CA CYS A 30 -16.82 -2.96 13.59
C CYS A 30 -16.80 -1.96 14.74
N TYR A 31 -16.00 -0.92 14.66
CA TYR A 31 -16.02 0.16 15.63
C TYR A 31 -17.02 1.22 15.20
N ARG A 32 -17.94 1.57 16.12
CA ARG A 32 -19.02 2.54 15.88
C ARG A 32 -19.10 3.51 17.05
N ASP A 33 -19.43 4.76 16.75
CA ASP A 33 -19.72 5.73 17.77
C ASP A 33 -21.07 5.39 18.43
N VAL A 34 -21.03 5.14 19.73
CA VAL A 34 -22.20 4.89 20.57
C VAL A 34 -22.31 5.97 21.65
N LYS A 35 -23.54 6.29 22.05
CA LYS A 35 -23.80 7.25 23.10
C LYS A 35 -24.23 6.50 24.35
N ASP A 36 -23.27 6.17 25.21
CA ASP A 36 -23.50 5.45 26.44
C ASP A 36 -23.58 6.35 27.68
N THR A 37 -24.19 5.83 28.76
CA THR A 37 -24.13 6.46 30.06
C THR A 37 -22.80 6.11 30.72
N THR A 38 -22.06 7.14 31.14
CA THR A 38 -20.77 7.04 31.80
C THR A 38 -20.85 7.64 33.18
N CYS A 39 -19.96 7.21 34.07
CA CYS A 39 -19.90 7.83 35.39
C CYS A 39 -18.47 7.95 35.92
N ILE A 40 -18.29 8.88 36.84
CA ILE A 40 -17.15 9.00 37.72
C ILE A 40 -17.58 8.48 39.08
N ALA A 41 -17.11 7.30 39.46
CA ALA A 41 -17.44 6.65 40.72
C ALA A 41 -16.49 7.11 41.85
N GLN A 42 -16.98 7.11 43.09
CA GLN A 42 -16.26 7.45 44.30
C GLN A 42 -15.90 6.20 45.07
N PHE A 43 -14.61 5.83 45.12
CA PHE A 43 -14.10 4.69 45.88
C PHE A 43 -13.55 5.17 47.21
N LYS A 44 -14.22 4.85 48.32
CA LYS A 44 -13.86 5.30 49.66
C LYS A 44 -12.51 4.71 50.08
N ILE A 45 -11.60 5.57 50.55
CA ILE A 45 -10.28 5.16 51.03
C ILE A 45 -10.42 4.55 52.41
N LYS A 46 -9.90 3.34 52.60
CA LYS A 46 -10.07 2.54 53.83
C LYS A 46 -9.13 2.98 54.96
N ASN A 47 -7.88 3.23 54.64
CA ASN A 47 -6.83 3.65 55.60
C ASN A 47 -6.23 5.00 55.15
N PRO A 48 -6.99 6.11 55.23
CA PRO A 48 -6.55 7.40 54.73
C PRO A 48 -5.43 8.02 55.57
N ARG A 49 -4.58 8.81 54.94
CA ARG A 49 -3.63 9.69 55.62
C ARG A 49 -4.35 10.82 56.32
N THR A 50 -3.75 11.40 57.37
CA THR A 50 -4.38 12.41 58.21
C THR A 50 -4.91 13.61 57.41
N GLU A 51 -4.16 14.07 56.41
CA GLU A 51 -4.54 15.20 55.56
C GLU A 51 -5.75 14.92 54.67
N MET A 52 -6.01 13.66 54.37
CA MET A 52 -7.17 13.24 53.54
C MET A 52 -8.48 13.30 54.27
N THR A 53 -8.47 13.19 55.61
CA THR A 53 -9.68 13.22 56.46
C THR A 53 -10.00 14.58 57.00
N ALA A 54 -9.21 15.59 56.71
CA ALA A 54 -9.38 16.93 57.21
C ALA A 54 -10.69 17.64 56.79
N PHE A 55 -11.31 17.14 55.73
CA PHE A 55 -12.55 17.71 55.20
C PHE A 55 -13.37 16.60 54.49
N GLY A 56 -14.38 16.08 55.15
CA GLY A 56 -15.24 15.03 54.55
C GLY A 56 -14.55 13.70 54.34
N GLU A 57 -15.27 12.72 53.81
CA GLU A 57 -14.79 11.40 53.53
C GLU A 57 -13.81 11.41 52.31
N PRO A 58 -12.69 10.65 52.37
CA PRO A 58 -11.73 10.58 51.29
C PRO A 58 -12.06 9.51 50.26
N TYR A 59 -11.96 9.87 48.97
CA TYR A 59 -12.24 8.97 47.84
C TYR A 59 -11.21 9.07 46.74
N PHE A 60 -11.00 7.97 46.02
CA PHE A 60 -10.46 7.96 44.66
C PHE A 60 -11.57 8.17 43.66
N LEU A 61 -11.39 9.03 42.65
CA LEU A 61 -12.33 9.18 41.55
C LEU A 61 -11.87 8.38 40.32
N ALA A 62 -12.67 7.41 39.90
CA ALA A 62 -12.39 6.66 38.68
C ALA A 62 -13.55 6.76 37.69
N TRP A 63 -13.20 7.02 36.43
CA TRP A 63 -14.16 7.15 35.31
C TRP A 63 -14.34 5.84 34.58
N THR A 64 -15.57 5.57 34.12
CA THR A 64 -15.88 4.42 33.28
C THR A 64 -16.95 4.73 32.23
N THR A 65 -16.77 4.13 31.04
CA THR A 65 -17.80 4.10 29.97
C THR A 65 -18.73 2.91 30.07
N THR A 66 -18.46 1.98 30.98
CA THR A 66 -19.20 0.73 31.15
C THR A 66 -19.53 0.50 32.65
N PRO A 67 -20.50 1.27 33.23
CA PRO A 67 -20.87 1.14 34.62
C PRO A 67 -21.22 -0.30 35.05
N TRP A 68 -21.71 -1.13 34.12
CA TRP A 68 -22.04 -2.52 34.40
C TRP A 68 -20.82 -3.39 34.82
N THR A 69 -19.58 -2.92 34.58
CA THR A 69 -18.36 -3.61 35.02
C THR A 69 -17.94 -3.24 36.45
N LEU A 70 -18.47 -2.16 37.02
CA LEU A 70 -18.15 -1.69 38.37
C LEU A 70 -18.35 -2.75 39.48
N PRO A 71 -19.40 -3.61 39.42
CA PRO A 71 -19.53 -4.71 40.38
C PRO A 71 -18.38 -5.69 40.38
N SER A 72 -17.67 -5.80 39.24
CA SER A 72 -16.50 -6.69 39.07
C SER A 72 -15.17 -6.00 39.34
N ASN A 73 -15.18 -4.77 39.84
CA ASN A 73 -13.97 -4.03 40.21
C ASN A 73 -13.20 -4.78 41.33
N THR A 74 -11.87 -4.93 41.14
CA THR A 74 -10.99 -5.51 42.16
C THR A 74 -9.72 -4.70 42.43
N ALA A 75 -9.44 -3.68 41.60
CA ALA A 75 -8.35 -2.73 41.87
C ALA A 75 -8.63 -1.36 41.25
N LEU A 76 -7.87 -0.33 41.62
CA LEU A 76 -7.72 0.94 40.95
C LEU A 76 -6.29 1.06 40.43
N CYS A 77 -6.12 1.58 39.20
CA CYS A 77 -4.82 1.74 38.59
C CYS A 77 -4.48 3.23 38.39
N VAL A 78 -3.28 3.62 38.83
CA VAL A 78 -2.72 4.96 38.65
C VAL A 78 -1.47 4.92 37.78
N GLY A 79 -1.17 6.00 37.09
CA GLY A 79 0.09 6.13 36.34
C GLY A 79 1.24 6.42 37.30
N PRO A 80 2.32 5.63 37.31
CA PRO A 80 3.40 5.73 38.33
C PRO A 80 4.02 7.14 38.38
N ASN A 81 4.13 7.81 37.26
CA ASN A 81 4.78 9.13 37.10
C ASN A 81 3.78 10.29 37.00
N ILE A 82 2.47 10.03 37.03
CA ILE A 82 1.44 11.06 36.97
C ILE A 82 1.33 11.75 38.33
N ASP A 83 1.13 13.08 38.30
CA ASP A 83 0.85 13.89 39.48
C ASP A 83 -0.66 13.88 39.79
N TYR A 84 -1.00 13.63 41.04
CA TYR A 84 -2.38 13.59 41.55
C TYR A 84 -2.55 14.65 42.64
N ASN A 85 -3.70 15.31 42.64
CA ASN A 85 -4.09 16.26 43.66
C ASN A 85 -5.16 15.69 44.59
N LEU A 86 -5.05 16.00 45.87
CA LEU A 86 -6.11 15.87 46.84
C LEU A 86 -6.93 17.16 46.81
N VAL A 87 -8.19 17.05 46.40
CA VAL A 87 -9.12 18.18 46.26
C VAL A 87 -10.22 18.07 47.29
N GLN A 88 -10.38 19.08 48.14
CA GLN A 88 -11.52 19.22 49.04
C GLN A 88 -12.67 19.94 48.34
N SER A 89 -13.89 19.40 48.43
CA SER A 89 -15.08 19.90 47.79
C SER A 89 -16.37 19.25 48.37
N TYR A 90 -17.46 19.36 47.66
CA TYR A 90 -18.71 18.69 47.97
C TYR A 90 -19.18 17.83 46.82
N ASN A 91 -19.85 16.72 47.13
CA ASN A 91 -20.47 15.91 46.09
C ASN A 91 -21.57 16.69 45.37
N PRO A 92 -21.53 16.76 44.03
CA PRO A 92 -22.46 17.59 43.25
C PRO A 92 -23.94 17.22 43.37
N TYR A 93 -24.24 15.97 43.77
CA TYR A 93 -25.62 15.46 43.88
C TYR A 93 -26.17 15.53 45.28
N THR A 94 -25.35 15.28 46.28
CA THR A 94 -25.78 15.13 47.67
C THR A 94 -25.39 16.32 48.54
N GLY A 95 -24.44 17.15 48.10
CA GLY A 95 -23.90 18.25 48.90
C GLY A 95 -23.07 17.81 50.11
N VAL A 96 -22.72 16.54 50.21
CA VAL A 96 -21.90 16.00 51.29
C VAL A 96 -20.44 16.40 51.10
N PRO A 97 -19.69 16.80 52.16
CA PRO A 97 -18.27 17.12 52.05
C PRO A 97 -17.46 15.90 51.63
N ILE A 98 -16.51 16.11 50.72
CA ILE A 98 -15.63 15.05 50.18
C ILE A 98 -14.20 15.56 50.00
N SER A 99 -13.23 14.67 50.19
CA SER A 99 -11.84 14.85 49.79
C SER A 99 -11.51 13.85 48.70
N VAL A 100 -11.16 14.29 47.48
CA VAL A 100 -11.02 13.39 46.34
C VAL A 100 -9.64 13.45 45.71
N ILE A 101 -9.12 12.26 45.28
CA ILE A 101 -7.87 12.15 44.56
C ILE A 101 -8.17 12.02 43.06
N VAL A 102 -7.51 12.85 42.26
CA VAL A 102 -7.65 12.94 40.79
C VAL A 102 -6.35 13.49 40.17
N ALA A 103 -6.07 13.15 38.93
CA ALA A 103 -4.88 13.65 38.24
C ALA A 103 -4.84 15.19 38.20
N LYS A 104 -3.72 15.78 38.55
CA LYS A 104 -3.50 17.23 38.68
C LYS A 104 -3.94 18.01 37.45
N VAL A 105 -3.63 17.52 36.26
CA VAL A 105 -3.96 18.19 34.99
C VAL A 105 -5.46 18.19 34.69
N LEU A 106 -6.24 17.31 35.35
CA LEU A 106 -7.67 17.14 35.13
C LEU A 106 -8.55 17.87 36.19
N VAL A 107 -7.94 18.42 37.22
CA VAL A 107 -8.70 19.11 38.29
C VAL A 107 -9.62 20.19 37.73
N ARG A 108 -9.14 21.07 36.85
CA ARG A 108 -9.92 22.20 36.29
C ARG A 108 -10.93 21.78 35.22
N THR A 109 -10.90 20.56 34.73
CA THR A 109 -11.94 20.00 33.85
C THR A 109 -13.05 19.33 34.64
N LEU A 110 -12.73 18.80 35.82
CA LEU A 110 -13.69 18.16 36.70
C LEU A 110 -14.39 19.13 37.64
N PHE A 111 -13.69 20.16 38.14
CA PHE A 111 -14.17 21.19 39.02
C PHE A 111 -14.26 22.54 38.30
N ASN A 112 -15.32 23.30 38.58
CA ASN A 112 -15.50 24.58 37.91
C ASN A 112 -14.40 25.58 38.32
N PRO A 113 -13.57 26.09 37.40
CA PRO A 113 -12.50 27.05 37.74
C PRO A 113 -12.96 28.32 38.42
N LYS A 114 -14.23 28.74 38.20
CA LYS A 114 -14.81 29.93 38.86
C LYS A 114 -15.10 29.73 40.35
N ALA A 115 -15.08 28.47 40.79
CA ALA A 115 -15.31 28.13 42.18
C ALA A 115 -14.00 27.83 42.93
N GLU A 116 -12.84 27.93 42.25
CA GLU A 116 -11.52 27.75 42.87
C GLU A 116 -11.29 28.85 43.93
N GLY A 117 -10.97 28.44 45.14
CA GLY A 117 -10.69 29.37 46.24
C GLY A 117 -11.92 30.04 46.90
N LEU A 118 -13.15 29.70 46.52
CA LEU A 118 -14.33 30.07 47.30
C LEU A 118 -14.28 29.36 48.67
N SER A 119 -14.86 30.00 49.69
CA SER A 119 -14.93 29.43 51.04
C SER A 119 -15.76 28.14 51.04
N LEU A 120 -15.15 27.05 51.56
CA LEU A 120 -15.85 25.78 51.73
C LEU A 120 -16.95 25.88 52.81
N GLU A 121 -16.77 26.77 53.83
CA GLU A 121 -17.69 26.90 54.94
C GLU A 121 -18.99 27.60 54.56
N ASP A 122 -18.97 28.45 53.53
CA ASP A 122 -20.14 29.24 53.07
C ASP A 122 -21.05 28.47 52.09
N TYR A 123 -20.64 27.26 51.64
CA TYR A 123 -21.42 26.48 50.70
C TYR A 123 -22.70 25.91 51.30
N LYS A 124 -23.77 26.02 50.54
CA LYS A 124 -25.09 25.42 50.88
C LYS A 124 -25.49 24.44 49.76
N PRO A 125 -26.00 23.24 50.13
CA PRO A 125 -26.52 22.31 49.14
C PRO A 125 -27.52 22.98 48.18
N GLY A 126 -27.24 22.90 46.87
CA GLY A 126 -28.04 23.55 45.83
C GLY A 126 -27.39 24.81 45.22
N ASP A 127 -26.29 25.31 45.76
CA ASP A 127 -25.55 26.41 45.15
C ASP A 127 -24.99 25.99 43.79
N LYS A 128 -25.07 26.93 42.81
CA LYS A 128 -24.61 26.63 41.42
C LYS A 128 -23.11 26.48 41.31
N LEU A 129 -22.33 27.10 42.19
CA LEU A 129 -20.88 27.02 42.24
C LEU A 129 -20.46 26.24 43.49
N ILE A 130 -19.91 25.04 43.27
CA ILE A 130 -19.43 24.20 44.36
C ILE A 130 -17.96 24.56 44.60
N PRO A 131 -17.60 25.08 45.78
CA PRO A 131 -16.24 25.48 46.10
C PRO A 131 -15.30 24.28 46.16
N TRP A 132 -14.05 24.51 45.80
CA TRP A 132 -13.04 23.50 45.87
C TRP A 132 -11.64 24.10 46.10
N LYS A 133 -10.76 23.32 46.69
CA LYS A 133 -9.34 23.68 46.87
C LYS A 133 -8.46 22.45 46.84
N VAL A 134 -7.24 22.60 46.28
CA VAL A 134 -6.17 21.60 46.35
C VAL A 134 -5.46 21.73 47.70
N VAL A 135 -5.28 20.61 48.40
CA VAL A 135 -4.66 20.57 49.73
C VAL A 135 -3.39 19.74 49.81
N ALA A 136 -3.22 18.81 48.89
CA ALA A 136 -2.00 18.00 48.81
C ALA A 136 -1.75 17.51 47.37
N GLU A 137 -0.53 17.12 47.11
CA GLU A 137 -0.10 16.55 45.81
C GLU A 137 0.68 15.25 46.05
N TYR A 138 0.43 14.25 45.20
CA TYR A 138 1.08 12.92 45.27
C TYR A 138 1.56 12.48 43.90
N LYS A 139 2.64 11.69 43.85
CA LYS A 139 2.94 10.87 42.66
C LYS A 139 2.08 9.59 42.69
N GLY A 140 1.82 9.02 41.51
CA GLY A 140 1.08 7.77 41.45
C GLY A 140 1.72 6.64 42.27
N ASN A 141 3.06 6.58 42.28
CA ASN A 141 3.78 5.65 43.14
C ASN A 141 3.52 5.85 44.64
N ASP A 142 3.20 7.05 45.10
CA ASP A 142 2.90 7.33 46.52
C ASP A 142 1.51 6.82 46.90
N LEU A 143 0.63 6.60 45.95
CA LEU A 143 -0.72 6.08 46.13
C LEU A 143 -0.80 4.56 46.02
N ALA A 144 0.23 3.92 45.43
CA ALA A 144 0.30 2.48 45.27
C ALA A 144 0.20 1.76 46.60
N GLY A 145 -0.58 0.69 46.67
CA GLY A 145 -0.83 -0.10 47.85
C GLY A 145 -1.89 0.47 48.80
N MET A 146 -2.41 1.69 48.58
CA MET A 146 -3.55 2.20 49.38
C MET A 146 -4.77 1.33 49.15
N GLU A 147 -5.53 1.07 50.22
CA GLU A 147 -6.74 0.26 50.18
C GLU A 147 -7.99 1.13 50.09
N TYR A 148 -9.06 0.60 49.49
CA TYR A 148 -10.38 1.24 49.41
C TYR A 148 -11.51 0.23 49.70
N GLU A 149 -12.69 0.72 50.07
CA GLU A 149 -13.87 -0.10 50.26
C GLU A 149 -14.46 -0.55 48.91
N GLN A 150 -14.94 -1.81 48.88
CA GLN A 150 -15.62 -2.29 47.65
C GLN A 150 -16.81 -1.40 47.31
N LEU A 151 -16.86 -0.94 46.04
CA LEU A 151 -17.87 0.01 45.59
C LEU A 151 -19.30 -0.59 45.66
N LEU A 152 -19.44 -1.79 45.09
CA LEU A 152 -20.68 -2.57 45.04
C LEU A 152 -20.40 -3.97 45.63
N PRO A 153 -20.66 -4.18 46.96
CA PRO A 153 -20.26 -5.40 47.65
C PRO A 153 -21.25 -6.55 47.41
N TRP A 154 -21.58 -6.81 46.14
CA TRP A 154 -22.52 -7.85 45.73
C TRP A 154 -21.91 -9.25 45.80
N VAL A 155 -20.63 -9.36 45.41
CA VAL A 155 -19.88 -10.61 45.38
C VAL A 155 -18.49 -10.39 45.97
N ASN A 156 -18.02 -11.27 46.84
CA ASN A 156 -16.68 -11.22 47.44
C ASN A 156 -15.66 -11.85 46.49
N PRO A 157 -14.64 -11.14 46.01
CA PRO A 157 -13.60 -11.69 45.13
C PRO A 157 -12.50 -12.48 45.86
N GLY A 158 -12.49 -12.45 47.18
CA GLY A 158 -11.44 -13.06 48.02
C GLY A 158 -10.35 -12.06 48.42
N GLU A 159 -9.28 -12.61 49.04
CA GLU A 159 -8.16 -11.82 49.56
C GLU A 159 -7.31 -11.15 48.46
N GLY A 160 -6.76 -9.98 48.74
CA GLY A 160 -5.81 -9.25 47.87
C GLY A 160 -6.48 -8.26 46.91
N ALA A 161 -7.82 -8.15 46.91
CA ALA A 161 -8.55 -7.14 46.11
C ALA A 161 -8.57 -5.75 46.79
N PHE A 162 -9.12 -4.77 46.09
CA PHE A 162 -9.45 -3.41 46.57
C PHE A 162 -8.27 -2.57 47.02
N ARG A 163 -7.19 -2.60 46.25
CA ARG A 163 -6.02 -1.72 46.41
C ARG A 163 -5.62 -1.02 45.16
N VAL A 164 -4.91 0.09 45.32
CA VAL A 164 -4.35 0.88 44.22
C VAL A 164 -3.08 0.21 43.68
N ILE A 165 -2.99 0.03 42.37
CA ILE A 165 -1.83 -0.50 41.65
C ILE A 165 -1.33 0.49 40.62
N THR A 166 -0.16 0.28 40.05
CA THR A 166 0.41 1.12 38.99
C THR A 166 0.36 0.47 37.64
N GLY A 167 0.15 1.27 36.57
CA GLY A 167 0.18 0.80 35.19
C GLY A 167 0.51 1.92 34.22
N ASP A 168 1.28 1.58 33.18
CA ASP A 168 1.78 2.54 32.17
C ASP A 168 0.71 2.99 31.17
N PHE A 169 -0.41 2.28 31.09
CA PHE A 169 -1.51 2.57 30.17
C PHE A 169 -2.49 3.64 30.67
N VAL A 170 -2.32 4.14 31.90
CA VAL A 170 -3.17 5.18 32.47
C VAL A 170 -2.93 6.50 31.74
N THR A 171 -4.01 7.09 31.17
CA THR A 171 -3.98 8.36 30.46
C THR A 171 -4.64 9.48 31.26
N THR A 172 -4.36 10.72 30.87
CA THR A 172 -4.96 11.93 31.44
C THR A 172 -5.74 12.70 30.37
N GLU A 173 -6.49 11.98 29.54
CA GLU A 173 -7.34 12.55 28.50
C GLU A 173 -8.52 13.31 29.11
N GLU A 174 -8.98 14.34 28.39
CA GLU A 174 -10.13 15.14 28.81
C GLU A 174 -11.38 14.26 28.96
N GLY A 175 -12.10 14.43 30.10
CA GLY A 175 -13.26 13.61 30.44
C GLY A 175 -12.93 12.43 31.37
N THR A 176 -11.65 12.07 31.54
CA THR A 176 -11.21 11.03 32.48
C THR A 176 -10.82 11.62 33.85
N THR A 177 -10.37 10.79 34.77
CA THR A 177 -9.88 11.20 36.11
C THR A 177 -8.39 10.93 36.34
N GLY A 178 -7.73 10.25 35.37
CA GLY A 178 -6.37 9.77 35.54
C GLY A 178 -6.25 8.56 36.48
N ILE A 179 -7.37 7.97 36.90
CA ILE A 179 -7.45 6.73 37.69
C ILE A 179 -8.38 5.79 36.93
N VAL A 180 -7.93 4.59 36.67
CA VAL A 180 -8.68 3.57 35.93
C VAL A 180 -9.20 2.52 36.92
N HIS A 181 -10.50 2.19 36.87
CA HIS A 181 -11.00 1.05 37.60
C HIS A 181 -10.63 -0.25 36.88
N ILE A 182 -10.24 -1.28 37.62
CA ILE A 182 -9.77 -2.56 37.08
C ILE A 182 -10.80 -3.63 37.34
N ALA A 183 -11.32 -4.22 36.25
CA ALA A 183 -12.22 -5.36 36.25
C ALA A 183 -11.58 -6.48 35.38
N PRO A 184 -10.70 -7.32 35.94
CA PRO A 184 -9.85 -8.25 35.19
C PRO A 184 -10.60 -9.27 34.31
N THR A 185 -11.88 -9.53 34.65
CA THR A 185 -12.74 -10.45 33.88
C THR A 185 -13.31 -9.84 32.58
N PHE A 186 -13.23 -8.49 32.43
CA PHE A 186 -13.87 -7.76 31.30
C PHE A 186 -12.95 -6.78 30.57
N GLY A 187 -11.64 -6.80 30.87
CA GLY A 187 -10.65 -6.00 30.20
C GLY A 187 -9.32 -6.73 30.01
N ALA A 188 -8.76 -6.75 28.82
CA ALA A 188 -7.48 -7.43 28.53
C ALA A 188 -6.29 -6.75 29.24
N ASP A 189 -6.25 -5.41 29.26
CA ASP A 189 -5.24 -4.65 29.98
C ASP A 189 -5.45 -4.76 31.49
N ASP A 190 -6.71 -4.81 31.95
CA ASP A 190 -7.08 -5.00 33.33
C ASP A 190 -6.56 -6.36 33.86
N ASP A 191 -6.79 -7.45 33.11
CA ASP A 191 -6.30 -8.79 33.46
C ASP A 191 -4.76 -8.82 33.49
N ARG A 192 -4.11 -8.21 32.51
CA ARG A 192 -2.63 -8.15 32.44
C ARG A 192 -2.02 -7.43 33.64
N VAL A 193 -2.54 -6.24 33.97
CA VAL A 193 -2.00 -5.45 35.08
C VAL A 193 -2.37 -6.05 36.42
N ALA A 194 -3.56 -6.64 36.55
CA ALA A 194 -3.99 -7.35 37.75
C ALA A 194 -3.10 -8.56 38.05
N LYS A 195 -2.84 -9.41 37.06
CA LYS A 195 -1.91 -10.54 37.18
C LYS A 195 -0.50 -10.13 37.58
N ALA A 196 0.01 -9.04 36.98
CA ALA A 196 1.35 -8.53 37.31
C ALA A 196 1.46 -8.02 38.75
N ASN A 197 0.35 -7.59 39.36
CA ASN A 197 0.28 -7.05 40.71
C ASN A 197 -0.37 -8.01 41.72
N GLY A 198 -0.69 -9.25 41.35
CA GLY A 198 -1.30 -10.24 42.23
C GLY A 198 -2.72 -9.86 42.70
N ILE A 199 -3.50 -9.19 41.85
CA ILE A 199 -4.90 -8.84 42.09
C ILE A 199 -5.78 -9.99 41.58
N PRO A 200 -6.69 -10.53 42.38
CA PRO A 200 -7.60 -11.59 41.97
C PRO A 200 -8.69 -11.02 41.03
N PRO A 201 -9.08 -11.76 39.98
CA PRO A 201 -10.33 -11.46 39.25
C PRO A 201 -11.54 -11.83 40.11
N LEU A 202 -12.65 -11.08 39.97
CA LEU A 202 -13.90 -11.47 40.61
C LEU A 202 -14.53 -12.61 39.79
N MET A 203 -14.61 -13.79 40.42
CA MET A 203 -15.16 -15.00 39.79
C MET A 203 -16.19 -15.63 40.72
N MET A 204 -17.28 -16.10 40.16
CA MET A 204 -18.31 -16.91 40.84
C MET A 204 -18.11 -18.39 40.55
N LEU A 205 -18.80 -19.24 41.28
CA LEU A 205 -18.79 -20.69 41.08
C LEU A 205 -20.16 -21.14 40.58
N ASP A 206 -20.21 -21.82 39.42
CA ASP A 206 -21.45 -22.40 38.89
C ASP A 206 -21.77 -23.75 39.58
N LYS A 207 -22.94 -24.29 39.32
CA LYS A 207 -23.37 -25.59 39.88
C LYS A 207 -22.48 -26.77 39.52
N ASP A 208 -21.76 -26.64 38.39
CA ASP A 208 -20.85 -27.68 37.91
C ASP A 208 -19.43 -27.53 38.52
N GLY A 209 -19.22 -26.55 39.39
CA GLY A 209 -17.92 -26.28 40.04
C GLY A 209 -16.94 -25.46 39.17
N ASN A 210 -17.39 -24.89 38.06
CA ASN A 210 -16.53 -24.06 37.23
C ASN A 210 -16.52 -22.60 37.71
N ARG A 211 -15.34 -21.98 37.64
CA ARG A 211 -15.18 -20.53 37.88
C ARG A 211 -15.70 -19.74 36.69
N ARG A 212 -16.61 -18.81 36.94
CA ARG A 212 -17.27 -17.97 35.91
C ARG A 212 -17.20 -16.50 36.32
N PRO A 213 -17.09 -15.56 35.35
CA PRO A 213 -17.27 -14.14 35.64
C PRO A 213 -18.73 -13.84 36.04
N MET A 214 -19.02 -12.64 36.52
CA MET A 214 -20.39 -12.25 36.89
C MET A 214 -21.40 -12.30 35.74
N VAL A 215 -20.94 -12.21 34.53
CA VAL A 215 -21.77 -12.23 33.30
C VAL A 215 -21.63 -13.59 32.62
N ASP A 216 -22.74 -14.17 32.19
CA ASP A 216 -22.76 -15.43 31.45
C ASP A 216 -22.43 -15.22 29.93
N MET A 217 -22.34 -16.32 29.21
CA MET A 217 -22.02 -16.28 27.76
C MET A 217 -23.15 -15.66 26.91
N THR A 218 -24.35 -15.49 27.43
CA THR A 218 -25.46 -14.77 26.76
C THR A 218 -25.41 -13.27 26.98
N GLY A 219 -24.55 -12.79 27.86
CA GLY A 219 -24.41 -11.38 28.22
C GLY A 219 -25.33 -10.93 29.36
N LYS A 220 -25.77 -11.86 30.24
CA LYS A 220 -26.55 -11.60 31.43
C LYS A 220 -25.72 -11.74 32.70
N PHE A 221 -26.04 -11.00 33.72
CA PHE A 221 -25.60 -11.36 35.04
C PHE A 221 -26.17 -12.74 35.42
N TYR A 222 -25.35 -13.61 36.01
CA TYR A 222 -25.75 -14.95 36.38
C TYR A 222 -26.99 -14.91 37.30
N LEU A 223 -27.96 -15.82 37.05
CA LEU A 223 -29.03 -16.06 37.96
C LEU A 223 -28.49 -16.76 39.22
N ILE A 224 -29.02 -16.44 40.39
CA ILE A 224 -28.56 -17.04 41.67
C ILE A 224 -28.77 -18.53 41.67
N GLU A 225 -29.86 -19.00 41.07
CA GLU A 225 -30.18 -20.42 40.97
C GLU A 225 -29.22 -21.21 40.07
N ASP A 226 -28.39 -20.58 39.25
CA ASP A 226 -27.40 -21.24 38.40
C ASP A 226 -26.02 -21.36 39.07
N LEU A 227 -25.88 -20.79 40.26
CA LEU A 227 -24.65 -20.80 41.05
C LEU A 227 -24.64 -21.90 42.09
N ASP A 228 -23.43 -22.26 42.54
CA ASP A 228 -23.21 -23.20 43.64
C ASP A 228 -23.83 -22.66 44.93
N PRO A 229 -24.69 -23.40 45.63
CA PRO A 229 -25.39 -22.91 46.81
C PRO A 229 -24.47 -22.53 47.98
N ASP A 230 -23.37 -23.26 48.18
CA ASP A 230 -22.41 -22.96 49.24
C ASP A 230 -21.61 -21.70 48.93
N PHE A 231 -21.24 -21.52 47.66
CA PHE A 231 -20.62 -20.28 47.22
C PHE A 231 -21.55 -19.10 47.42
N VAL A 232 -22.82 -19.20 47.02
CA VAL A 232 -23.82 -18.15 47.19
C VAL A 232 -23.94 -17.74 48.68
N LYS A 233 -24.06 -18.70 49.59
CA LYS A 233 -24.18 -18.42 51.02
C LYS A 233 -22.97 -17.74 51.63
N GLN A 234 -21.77 -18.02 51.10
CA GLN A 234 -20.51 -17.51 51.69
C GLN A 234 -20.05 -16.20 51.06
N ASN A 235 -20.38 -15.96 49.79
CA ASN A 235 -19.72 -14.93 49.01
C ASN A 235 -20.66 -13.92 48.34
N ILE A 236 -21.99 -14.13 48.32
CA ILE A 236 -22.95 -13.26 47.64
C ILE A 236 -23.89 -12.58 48.64
N ASP A 237 -24.00 -11.26 48.55
CA ASP A 237 -25.10 -10.51 49.15
C ASP A 237 -26.36 -10.71 48.28
N VAL A 238 -27.15 -11.70 48.63
CA VAL A 238 -28.33 -12.12 47.88
C VAL A 238 -29.37 -11.01 47.78
N GLU A 239 -29.55 -10.18 48.84
CA GLU A 239 -30.52 -9.07 48.82
C GLU A 239 -30.11 -8.01 47.80
N ALA A 240 -28.84 -7.60 47.80
CA ALA A 240 -28.32 -6.56 46.88
C ALA A 240 -28.16 -7.05 45.46
N TYR A 241 -27.81 -8.32 45.21
CA TYR A 241 -27.55 -8.87 43.90
C TYR A 241 -28.82 -9.28 43.14
N SER A 242 -29.87 -9.75 43.85
CA SER A 242 -31.08 -10.32 43.24
C SER A 242 -31.82 -9.38 42.28
N GLU A 243 -31.77 -8.08 42.53
CA GLU A 243 -32.37 -7.06 41.63
C GLU A 243 -31.72 -7.05 40.25
N TYR A 244 -30.45 -7.41 40.14
CA TYR A 244 -29.63 -7.35 38.92
C TYR A 244 -29.40 -8.71 38.28
N ALA A 245 -29.62 -9.80 38.97
CA ALA A 245 -29.50 -11.17 38.49
C ALA A 245 -30.38 -11.41 37.25
N GLY A 246 -29.81 -12.01 36.19
CA GLY A 246 -30.51 -12.31 34.95
C GLY A 246 -30.66 -11.10 33.98
N ARG A 247 -30.21 -9.89 34.36
CA ARG A 247 -30.28 -8.71 33.49
C ARG A 247 -29.15 -8.67 32.48
N TYR A 248 -29.46 -8.30 31.24
CA TYR A 248 -28.47 -8.10 30.20
C TYR A 248 -27.60 -6.86 30.45
N VAL A 249 -26.30 -6.99 30.22
CA VAL A 249 -25.35 -5.87 30.36
C VAL A 249 -25.45 -4.86 29.21
N LYS A 250 -26.01 -5.25 28.08
CA LYS A 250 -26.37 -4.37 26.95
C LYS A 250 -27.76 -4.70 26.44
N ASN A 251 -28.64 -3.72 26.31
CA ASN A 251 -30.01 -3.91 25.80
C ASN A 251 -30.05 -4.59 24.43
N ALA A 252 -29.01 -4.37 23.60
CA ALA A 252 -28.91 -4.99 22.29
C ALA A 252 -28.92 -6.53 22.30
N TYR A 253 -28.68 -7.20 23.43
CA TYR A 253 -28.73 -8.66 23.55
C TYR A 253 -30.14 -9.17 23.80
N ASP A 254 -31.07 -8.32 24.24
CA ASP A 254 -32.47 -8.66 24.44
C ASP A 254 -33.30 -8.19 23.24
N ALA A 255 -34.00 -9.13 22.59
CA ALA A 255 -34.88 -8.80 21.45
C ALA A 255 -36.16 -8.05 21.87
N ALA A 256 -36.50 -8.08 23.15
CA ALA A 256 -37.67 -7.39 23.68
C ALA A 256 -37.40 -5.92 24.06
N LEU A 257 -36.11 -5.51 24.12
CA LEU A 257 -35.69 -4.15 24.48
C LEU A 257 -35.35 -3.32 23.25
N THR A 258 -35.58 -2.02 23.39
CA THR A 258 -35.27 -1.00 22.36
C THR A 258 -34.17 -0.06 22.87
N ALA A 259 -33.73 0.86 22.02
CA ALA A 259 -32.76 1.89 22.39
C ALA A 259 -33.30 2.91 23.41
N ASP A 260 -34.62 3.01 23.54
CA ASP A 260 -35.28 3.94 24.47
C ASP A 260 -35.47 3.37 25.87
N ASP A 261 -35.29 2.06 26.05
CA ASP A 261 -35.42 1.39 27.33
C ASP A 261 -34.22 1.71 28.24
N ALA A 262 -34.45 1.79 29.55
CA ALA A 262 -33.41 2.03 30.54
C ALA A 262 -32.35 0.94 30.47
N THR A 263 -31.09 1.32 30.44
CA THR A 263 -29.96 0.37 30.39
C THR A 263 -29.53 0.00 31.81
N LEU A 264 -28.90 -1.15 31.96
CA LEU A 264 -28.29 -1.55 33.23
C LEU A 264 -27.27 -0.51 33.73
N ASP A 265 -26.53 0.15 32.80
CA ASP A 265 -25.60 1.22 33.13
C ASP A 265 -26.31 2.39 33.84
N ILE A 266 -27.54 2.75 33.41
CA ILE A 266 -28.35 3.79 34.07
C ILE A 266 -28.74 3.36 35.47
N ASP A 267 -29.23 2.13 35.65
CA ASP A 267 -29.71 1.67 36.95
C ASP A 267 -28.57 1.61 37.97
N ILE A 268 -27.39 1.14 37.56
CA ILE A 268 -26.19 1.16 38.41
C ILE A 268 -25.80 2.60 38.76
N CYS A 269 -25.81 3.51 37.80
CA CYS A 269 -25.54 4.94 38.07
C CYS A 269 -26.55 5.56 39.06
N VAL A 270 -27.83 5.17 38.96
CA VAL A 270 -28.89 5.62 39.92
C VAL A 270 -28.61 5.05 41.31
N LEU A 271 -28.29 3.77 41.43
CA LEU A 271 -27.92 3.16 42.72
C LEU A 271 -26.72 3.87 43.35
N LEU A 272 -25.67 4.14 42.56
CA LEU A 272 -24.48 4.85 43.04
C LEU A 272 -24.78 6.26 43.48
N LYS A 273 -25.74 6.95 42.80
CA LYS A 273 -26.22 8.28 43.19
C LYS A 273 -26.99 8.26 44.50
N GLN A 274 -27.89 7.29 44.67
CA GLN A 274 -28.68 7.12 45.90
C GLN A 274 -27.82 6.80 47.12
N THR A 275 -26.70 6.05 46.90
CA THR A 275 -25.79 5.66 47.97
C THR A 275 -24.57 6.58 48.13
N ASN A 276 -24.55 7.77 47.51
CA ASN A 276 -23.45 8.76 47.56
C ASN A 276 -22.11 8.22 47.07
N LYS A 277 -22.13 7.34 46.10
CA LYS A 277 -20.94 6.68 45.51
C LYS A 277 -20.58 7.11 44.11
N VAL A 278 -21.21 8.17 43.59
CA VAL A 278 -20.92 8.76 42.28
C VAL A 278 -20.67 10.25 42.38
N PHE A 279 -19.68 10.74 41.67
CA PHE A 279 -19.32 12.14 41.56
C PHE A 279 -20.00 12.79 40.35
N LYS A 280 -20.02 12.11 39.17
CA LYS A 280 -20.61 12.66 37.94
C LYS A 280 -21.22 11.54 37.11
N ILE A 281 -22.38 11.82 36.49
CA ILE A 281 -23.05 10.95 35.50
C ILE A 281 -23.28 11.79 34.25
N GLU A 282 -22.89 11.28 33.07
CA GLU A 282 -23.12 12.00 31.81
C GLU A 282 -23.31 11.00 30.65
N LYS A 283 -23.85 11.52 29.53
CA LYS A 283 -23.89 10.80 28.27
C LYS A 283 -22.63 11.14 27.49
N HIS A 284 -21.88 10.12 27.13
CA HIS A 284 -20.62 10.26 26.38
C HIS A 284 -20.68 9.49 25.06
N VAL A 285 -20.16 10.10 23.99
CA VAL A 285 -20.02 9.43 22.69
C VAL A 285 -18.62 8.87 22.59
N HIS A 286 -18.53 7.57 22.41
CA HIS A 286 -17.24 6.88 22.26
C HIS A 286 -17.33 5.76 21.23
N SER A 287 -16.17 5.35 20.72
CA SER A 287 -16.07 4.23 19.78
C SER A 287 -16.19 2.90 20.51
N TYR A 288 -17.14 2.05 20.11
CA TYR A 288 -17.39 0.74 20.74
C TYR A 288 -17.37 -0.40 19.71
N PRO A 289 -16.74 -1.55 20.02
CA PRO A 289 -16.63 -2.66 19.08
C PRO A 289 -17.96 -3.42 18.94
N HIS A 290 -18.31 -3.76 17.69
CA HIS A 290 -19.48 -4.57 17.32
C HIS A 290 -19.01 -5.77 16.49
N CYS A 291 -19.74 -6.86 16.63
CA CYS A 291 -19.50 -8.06 15.83
C CYS A 291 -19.89 -7.80 14.37
N TRP A 292 -18.97 -8.03 13.44
CA TRP A 292 -19.17 -7.78 12.02
C TRP A 292 -20.27 -8.62 11.35
N ARG A 293 -20.65 -9.75 11.98
CA ARG A 293 -21.71 -10.65 11.49
C ARG A 293 -23.10 -10.33 12.05
N THR A 294 -23.16 -10.00 13.34
CA THR A 294 -24.44 -9.83 14.05
C THR A 294 -24.83 -8.37 14.25
N ASP A 295 -23.91 -7.45 13.99
CA ASP A 295 -24.06 -6.00 14.27
C ASP A 295 -24.32 -5.67 15.73
N LYS A 296 -24.14 -6.63 16.66
CA LYS A 296 -24.35 -6.46 18.10
C LYS A 296 -23.05 -6.10 18.80
N PRO A 297 -23.11 -5.39 19.94
CA PRO A 297 -21.93 -5.07 20.75
C PRO A 297 -21.14 -6.32 21.15
N VAL A 298 -19.84 -6.14 21.35
CA VAL A 298 -18.90 -7.20 21.78
C VAL A 298 -18.58 -6.98 23.26
N LEU A 299 -18.42 -8.07 24.02
CA LEU A 299 -17.87 -8.07 25.37
C LEU A 299 -16.42 -8.55 25.33
N TYR A 300 -15.56 -8.06 26.23
CA TYR A 300 -14.34 -8.76 26.57
C TYR A 300 -14.67 -9.80 27.63
N TYR A 301 -14.25 -11.07 27.41
CA TYR A 301 -14.70 -12.20 28.18
C TYR A 301 -13.58 -13.24 28.37
N PRO A 302 -13.46 -13.87 29.54
CA PRO A 302 -12.48 -14.94 29.78
C PRO A 302 -12.92 -16.22 29.03
N LEU A 303 -12.16 -16.61 28.02
CA LEU A 303 -12.39 -17.85 27.27
C LEU A 303 -11.22 -18.79 27.45
N ASP A 304 -11.51 -20.04 27.75
CA ASP A 304 -10.54 -21.12 27.71
C ASP A 304 -10.11 -21.34 26.25
N SER A 305 -8.81 -21.48 26.05
CA SER A 305 -8.25 -21.57 24.71
C SER A 305 -6.97 -22.40 24.67
N TRP A 306 -6.67 -22.93 23.49
CA TRP A 306 -5.40 -23.54 23.15
C TRP A 306 -4.48 -22.55 22.51
N PHE A 307 -3.21 -22.54 22.92
CA PHE A 307 -2.20 -21.62 22.45
C PHE A 307 -0.99 -22.35 21.87
N ILE A 308 -0.39 -21.76 20.86
CA ILE A 308 0.99 -22.04 20.48
C ILE A 308 1.88 -21.00 21.19
N ARG A 309 2.87 -21.49 21.94
CA ARG A 309 3.83 -20.63 22.68
C ARG A 309 4.84 -20.02 21.71
N THR A 310 4.40 -19.11 20.86
CA THR A 310 5.25 -18.41 19.88
C THR A 310 6.32 -17.56 20.54
N THR A 311 6.05 -17.07 21.77
CA THR A 311 7.04 -16.31 22.57
C THR A 311 8.31 -17.10 22.88
N ALA A 312 8.26 -18.44 22.88
CA ALA A 312 9.42 -19.30 23.10
C ALA A 312 10.46 -19.18 21.94
N CYS A 313 10.03 -18.80 20.75
CA CYS A 313 10.88 -18.65 19.56
C CYS A 313 11.04 -17.18 19.11
N ARG A 314 10.61 -16.22 19.92
CA ARG A 314 10.63 -14.78 19.58
C ARG A 314 11.98 -14.31 19.04
N GLY A 315 13.07 -14.57 19.73
CA GLY A 315 14.41 -14.15 19.31
C GLY A 315 14.79 -14.72 17.95
N ARG A 316 14.51 -16.02 17.74
CA ARG A 316 14.80 -16.68 16.47
C ARG A 316 13.94 -16.15 15.31
N MET A 317 12.67 -15.85 15.55
CA MET A 317 11.80 -15.20 14.55
C MET A 317 12.32 -13.83 14.12
N ILE A 318 12.85 -13.04 15.09
CA ILE A 318 13.46 -11.73 14.79
C ILE A 318 14.73 -11.90 13.94
N GLU A 319 15.62 -12.84 14.30
CA GLU A 319 16.84 -13.14 13.53
C GLU A 319 16.51 -13.55 12.11
N LEU A 320 15.58 -14.48 11.93
CA LEU A 320 15.14 -14.96 10.60
C LEU A 320 14.46 -13.84 9.79
N ASN A 321 13.64 -13.00 10.41
CA ASN A 321 13.03 -11.85 9.74
C ASN A 321 14.07 -10.90 9.13
N ASN A 322 15.20 -10.71 9.78
CA ASN A 322 16.28 -9.86 9.29
C ASN A 322 16.98 -10.40 8.02
N THR A 323 16.74 -11.66 7.68
CA THR A 323 17.26 -12.28 6.45
C THR A 323 16.31 -12.14 5.25
N ILE A 324 15.06 -11.71 5.48
CA ILE A 324 14.03 -11.57 4.45
C ILE A 324 14.23 -10.25 3.69
N ASN A 325 14.16 -10.30 2.36
CA ASN A 325 14.15 -9.11 1.51
C ASN A 325 12.75 -8.47 1.52
N TRP A 326 12.55 -7.48 2.38
CA TRP A 326 11.30 -6.74 2.47
C TRP A 326 11.23 -5.58 1.47
N LYS A 327 10.12 -5.48 0.77
CA LYS A 327 9.72 -4.33 -0.04
C LYS A 327 8.39 -3.73 0.51
N PRO A 328 8.45 -2.54 1.17
CA PRO A 328 9.64 -1.78 1.52
C PRO A 328 10.34 -2.35 2.76
N GLN A 329 11.64 -2.11 2.87
CA GLN A 329 12.44 -2.59 4.02
C GLN A 329 11.89 -2.08 5.37
N SER A 330 11.32 -0.87 5.38
CA SER A 330 10.71 -0.26 6.57
C SER A 330 9.52 -1.05 7.14
N THR A 331 8.82 -1.86 6.33
CA THR A 331 7.77 -2.75 6.83
C THR A 331 8.36 -3.90 7.64
N GLY A 332 9.44 -4.50 7.15
CA GLY A 332 10.13 -5.60 7.83
C GLY A 332 10.78 -5.20 9.15
N SER A 333 11.51 -4.10 9.18
CA SER A 333 12.16 -3.59 10.40
C SER A 333 11.22 -2.83 11.33
N GLY A 334 10.22 -2.14 10.76
CA GLY A 334 9.25 -1.34 11.50
C GLY A 334 8.02 -2.13 11.93
N ARG A 335 6.98 -2.14 11.08
CA ARG A 335 5.67 -2.70 11.43
C ARG A 335 5.71 -4.19 11.81
N PHE A 336 6.40 -5.01 11.03
CA PHE A 336 6.51 -6.45 11.30
C PHE A 336 7.54 -6.74 12.38
N GLY A 337 8.73 -6.13 12.34
CA GLY A 337 9.77 -6.31 13.35
C GLY A 337 9.30 -5.92 14.76
N LYS A 338 8.65 -4.75 14.89
CA LYS A 338 8.07 -4.32 16.17
C LYS A 338 6.93 -5.22 16.67
N TRP A 339 6.17 -5.82 15.75
CA TRP A 339 5.19 -6.83 16.10
C TRP A 339 5.87 -8.06 16.72
N LEU A 340 6.97 -8.55 16.14
CA LEU A 340 7.74 -9.68 16.67
C LEU A 340 8.40 -9.37 18.00
N GLU A 341 8.91 -8.15 18.21
CA GLU A 341 9.47 -7.71 19.50
C GLU A 341 8.43 -7.78 20.63
N ASN A 342 7.17 -7.47 20.34
CA ASN A 342 6.05 -7.47 21.27
C ASN A 342 5.15 -8.71 21.13
N LEU A 343 5.70 -9.79 20.60
CA LEU A 343 4.97 -11.01 20.31
C LEU A 343 4.29 -11.59 21.55
N GLN A 344 3.00 -11.96 21.39
CA GLN A 344 2.21 -12.73 22.34
C GLN A 344 2.08 -14.18 21.84
N ASP A 345 1.71 -15.10 22.75
CA ASP A 345 1.38 -16.46 22.37
C ASP A 345 0.17 -16.49 21.42
N TRP A 346 0.24 -17.29 20.39
CA TRP A 346 -0.80 -17.40 19.38
C TRP A 346 -1.98 -18.21 19.92
N ASN A 347 -3.12 -17.57 20.13
CA ASN A 347 -4.37 -18.26 20.42
C ASN A 347 -4.84 -19.02 19.17
N LEU A 348 -4.78 -20.34 19.24
CA LEU A 348 -5.03 -21.22 18.11
C LEU A 348 -6.49 -21.66 18.02
N SER A 349 -7.20 -21.81 19.14
CA SER A 349 -8.55 -22.37 19.16
C SER A 349 -9.63 -21.36 18.80
N ARG A 350 -10.67 -21.84 18.11
CA ARG A 350 -11.86 -21.07 17.71
C ARG A 350 -13.13 -21.84 17.98
N SER A 351 -14.03 -21.24 18.72
CA SER A 351 -15.37 -21.80 18.98
C SER A 351 -16.27 -21.54 17.77
N ARG A 352 -16.24 -22.42 16.80
CA ARG A 352 -17.01 -22.35 15.55
C ARG A 352 -17.70 -23.67 15.26
N TYR A 353 -18.71 -23.65 14.36
CA TYR A 353 -19.48 -24.83 13.99
C TYR A 353 -18.85 -25.65 12.86
N TRP A 354 -18.14 -24.99 11.95
CA TRP A 354 -17.52 -25.58 10.77
C TRP A 354 -16.08 -25.12 10.60
N GLY A 355 -15.20 -26.05 10.30
CA GLY A 355 -13.79 -25.82 10.00
C GLY A 355 -12.90 -26.97 10.43
N THR A 356 -11.59 -26.78 10.32
CA THR A 356 -10.57 -27.75 10.71
C THR A 356 -10.57 -27.92 12.23
N PRO A 357 -10.85 -29.14 12.75
CA PRO A 357 -10.92 -29.37 14.18
C PRO A 357 -9.55 -29.40 14.84
N LEU A 358 -9.47 -29.02 16.12
CA LEU A 358 -8.29 -29.30 16.93
C LEU A 358 -8.13 -30.83 17.05
N PRO A 359 -6.99 -31.42 16.65
CA PRO A 359 -6.79 -32.87 16.69
C PRO A 359 -6.35 -33.34 18.08
N ILE A 360 -7.04 -32.89 19.14
CA ILE A 360 -6.72 -33.20 20.54
C ILE A 360 -7.89 -33.92 21.15
N TRP A 361 -7.62 -35.12 21.67
CA TRP A 361 -8.56 -35.91 22.45
C TRP A 361 -8.10 -35.94 23.92
N ARG A 362 -9.04 -35.80 24.87
CA ARG A 362 -8.75 -35.74 26.29
C ARG A 362 -9.75 -36.54 27.10
N THR A 363 -9.29 -37.08 28.25
CA THR A 363 -10.17 -37.59 29.28
C THR A 363 -10.98 -36.45 29.92
N GLU A 364 -12.14 -36.77 30.50
CA GLU A 364 -13.04 -35.77 31.10
C GLU A 364 -12.35 -35.01 32.26
N ASP A 365 -11.51 -35.70 33.02
CA ASP A 365 -10.70 -35.11 34.10
C ASP A 365 -9.45 -34.34 33.59
N GLY A 366 -9.22 -34.34 32.26
CA GLY A 366 -8.06 -33.71 31.64
C GLY A 366 -6.69 -34.30 32.01
N SER A 367 -6.66 -35.45 32.70
CA SER A 367 -5.41 -36.08 33.17
C SER A 367 -4.58 -36.70 32.02
N GLU A 368 -5.24 -37.15 30.98
CA GLU A 368 -4.61 -37.76 29.80
C GLU A 368 -5.12 -37.12 28.53
N GLU A 369 -4.21 -36.92 27.59
CA GLU A 369 -4.51 -36.30 26.27
C GLU A 369 -3.61 -36.87 25.17
N VAL A 370 -4.15 -36.88 23.95
CA VAL A 370 -3.41 -37.23 22.74
C VAL A 370 -3.66 -36.16 21.65
N CYS A 371 -2.59 -35.82 20.94
CA CYS A 371 -2.69 -34.95 19.75
C CYS A 371 -2.38 -35.82 18.54
N ILE A 372 -3.37 -35.99 17.67
CA ILE A 372 -3.28 -36.84 16.47
C ILE A 372 -2.54 -36.11 15.37
N GLY A 373 -1.52 -36.74 14.80
CA GLY A 373 -0.62 -36.15 13.81
C GLY A 373 -0.92 -36.58 12.36
N SER A 374 -1.78 -37.59 12.15
CA SER A 374 -2.15 -38.02 10.79
C SER A 374 -3.49 -38.76 10.76
N VAL A 375 -4.07 -38.89 9.57
CA VAL A 375 -5.31 -39.67 9.38
C VAL A 375 -5.08 -41.15 9.65
N GLU A 376 -3.90 -41.67 9.26
CA GLU A 376 -3.51 -43.06 9.59
C GLU A 376 -3.40 -43.30 11.11
N GLU A 377 -2.81 -42.37 11.84
CA GLU A 377 -2.75 -42.44 13.29
C GLU A 377 -4.18 -42.44 13.90
N LEU A 378 -5.05 -41.51 13.43
CA LEU A 378 -6.44 -41.48 13.88
C LEU A 378 -7.18 -42.80 13.59
N TYR A 379 -7.00 -43.33 12.40
CA TYR A 379 -7.59 -44.63 12.00
C TYR A 379 -7.15 -45.75 12.98
N ASN A 380 -5.85 -45.82 13.30
CA ASN A 380 -5.30 -46.83 14.20
C ASN A 380 -5.77 -46.65 15.66
N GLU A 381 -5.87 -45.39 16.14
CA GLU A 381 -6.39 -45.12 17.47
C GLU A 381 -7.89 -45.48 17.60
N ILE A 382 -8.69 -45.31 16.53
CA ILE A 382 -10.06 -45.77 16.48
C ILE A 382 -10.14 -47.32 16.59
N GLU A 383 -9.27 -48.06 15.89
CA GLU A 383 -9.22 -49.54 15.99
C GLU A 383 -8.89 -50.00 17.43
N LYS A 384 -8.00 -49.27 18.13
CA LYS A 384 -7.73 -49.52 19.56
C LYS A 384 -8.97 -49.25 20.43
N SER A 385 -9.72 -48.19 20.14
CA SER A 385 -10.94 -47.85 20.87
C SER A 385 -12.05 -48.89 20.66
N ILE A 386 -12.16 -49.48 19.46
CA ILE A 386 -13.06 -50.60 19.20
C ILE A 386 -12.65 -51.83 20.01
N THR A 387 -11.34 -52.12 20.04
CA THR A 387 -10.82 -53.22 20.83
C THR A 387 -11.09 -53.05 22.32
N ALA A 388 -11.06 -51.81 22.80
CA ALA A 388 -11.38 -51.45 24.20
C ALA A 388 -12.90 -51.37 24.47
N GLY A 389 -13.76 -51.53 23.46
CA GLY A 389 -15.20 -51.47 23.61
C GLY A 389 -15.80 -50.07 23.75
N LEU A 390 -15.04 -49.04 23.42
CA LEU A 390 -15.47 -47.65 23.48
C LEU A 390 -16.14 -47.17 22.17
N MET A 391 -15.86 -47.82 21.05
CA MET A 391 -16.49 -47.61 19.77
C MET A 391 -16.95 -48.92 19.15
N ASN A 392 -18.04 -48.90 18.37
CA ASN A 392 -18.62 -50.10 17.75
C ASN A 392 -17.99 -50.42 16.40
N GLU A 393 -17.63 -49.38 15.63
CA GLU A 393 -17.05 -49.48 14.28
C GLU A 393 -16.11 -48.31 13.99
N ASN A 394 -15.20 -48.52 13.04
CA ASN A 394 -14.37 -47.47 12.50
C ASN A 394 -15.11 -46.81 11.31
N PRO A 395 -15.53 -45.53 11.41
CA PRO A 395 -16.30 -44.88 10.38
C PRO A 395 -15.53 -44.78 9.03
N TYR A 396 -14.20 -44.62 9.09
CA TYR A 396 -13.37 -44.50 7.88
C TYR A 396 -13.23 -45.87 7.20
N LYS A 397 -13.07 -46.93 7.93
CA LYS A 397 -13.05 -48.30 7.38
C LYS A 397 -14.37 -48.67 6.74
N LYS A 398 -15.48 -48.27 7.35
CA LYS A 398 -16.83 -48.47 6.79
C LYS A 398 -17.03 -47.75 5.45
N GLN A 399 -16.42 -46.56 5.29
CA GLN A 399 -16.46 -45.81 4.04
C GLN A 399 -15.45 -46.32 3.00
N GLY A 400 -14.64 -47.32 3.34
CA GLY A 400 -13.64 -47.90 2.44
C GLY A 400 -12.35 -47.10 2.30
N PHE A 401 -12.05 -46.22 3.30
CA PHE A 401 -10.77 -45.50 3.36
C PHE A 401 -9.63 -46.49 3.65
N VAL A 402 -8.52 -46.34 2.93
CA VAL A 402 -7.29 -47.14 3.07
C VAL A 402 -6.17 -46.24 3.62
N PRO A 403 -5.69 -46.47 4.87
CA PRO A 403 -4.57 -45.73 5.44
C PRO A 403 -3.30 -45.89 4.57
N GLY A 404 -2.58 -44.78 4.36
CA GLY A 404 -1.35 -44.75 3.58
C GLY A 404 -1.53 -44.69 2.05
N GLU A 405 -2.78 -44.67 1.55
CA GLU A 405 -3.09 -44.43 0.15
C GLU A 405 -3.49 -42.95 -0.04
N TYR A 406 -2.62 -42.14 -0.65
CA TYR A 406 -2.74 -40.69 -0.74
C TYR A 406 -3.44 -40.18 -2.03
N THR A 407 -4.29 -40.99 -2.64
CA THR A 407 -5.05 -40.62 -3.82
C THR A 407 -6.27 -39.75 -3.46
N ALA A 408 -6.68 -38.88 -4.37
CA ALA A 408 -7.86 -38.04 -4.19
C ALA A 408 -9.12 -38.90 -3.96
N GLU A 409 -9.28 -40.00 -4.74
CA GLU A 409 -10.40 -40.91 -4.64
C GLU A 409 -10.49 -41.58 -3.26
N ASN A 410 -9.35 -41.80 -2.59
CA ASN A 410 -9.37 -42.37 -1.26
C ASN A 410 -9.75 -41.35 -0.20
N TYR A 411 -9.24 -40.10 -0.33
CA TYR A 411 -9.53 -39.03 0.63
C TYR A 411 -10.95 -38.46 0.46
N ASP A 412 -11.55 -38.50 -0.74
CA ASP A 412 -12.95 -38.14 -0.98
C ASP A 412 -13.98 -39.02 -0.26
N LYS A 413 -13.54 -40.17 0.28
CA LYS A 413 -14.39 -41.07 1.07
C LYS A 413 -14.62 -40.59 2.49
N ILE A 414 -13.84 -39.64 2.99
CA ILE A 414 -13.90 -39.21 4.39
C ILE A 414 -14.00 -37.69 4.50
N ASP A 415 -14.56 -37.24 5.60
CA ASP A 415 -14.57 -35.82 5.96
C ASP A 415 -13.99 -35.65 7.37
N LEU A 416 -12.97 -34.82 7.49
CA LEU A 416 -12.25 -34.53 8.76
C LEU A 416 -12.75 -33.28 9.44
N HIS A 417 -13.69 -32.55 8.84
CA HIS A 417 -14.25 -31.36 9.46
C HIS A 417 -15.15 -31.70 10.66
N ARG A 418 -15.29 -30.75 11.55
CA ARG A 418 -16.43 -30.78 12.48
C ARG A 418 -17.74 -30.63 11.68
N PRO A 419 -18.82 -31.37 11.95
CA PRO A 419 -19.06 -32.29 13.11
C PRO A 419 -18.63 -33.75 12.90
N TYR A 420 -18.11 -34.14 11.73
CA TYR A 420 -17.89 -35.56 11.38
C TYR A 420 -16.91 -36.30 12.30
N VAL A 421 -16.00 -35.56 12.94
CA VAL A 421 -15.02 -36.13 13.89
C VAL A 421 -15.45 -36.04 15.35
N ASP A 422 -16.59 -35.42 15.66
CA ASP A 422 -17.00 -35.14 17.04
C ASP A 422 -17.46 -36.40 17.79
N ASP A 423 -17.97 -37.42 17.06
CA ASP A 423 -18.43 -38.68 17.62
C ASP A 423 -17.30 -39.71 17.83
N ILE A 424 -16.05 -39.37 17.47
CA ILE A 424 -14.92 -40.26 17.63
C ILE A 424 -14.44 -40.22 19.08
N VAL A 425 -14.50 -41.36 19.74
CA VAL A 425 -13.97 -41.57 21.10
C VAL A 425 -12.70 -42.39 21.03
N LEU A 426 -11.60 -41.89 21.58
CA LEU A 426 -10.34 -42.62 21.66
C LEU A 426 -10.13 -43.22 23.05
N VAL A 427 -9.31 -44.25 23.13
CA VAL A 427 -8.96 -44.91 24.41
C VAL A 427 -7.65 -44.32 24.95
N SER A 428 -7.63 -43.88 26.20
CA SER A 428 -6.42 -43.38 26.85
C SER A 428 -5.50 -44.55 27.25
N PRO A 429 -4.23 -44.30 27.58
CA PRO A 429 -3.32 -45.31 28.14
C PRO A 429 -3.87 -46.01 29.40
N SER A 430 -4.65 -45.32 30.19
CA SER A 430 -5.31 -45.90 31.38
C SER A 430 -6.63 -46.61 31.07
N GLY A 431 -7.07 -46.67 29.83
CA GLY A 431 -8.33 -47.28 29.39
C GLY A 431 -9.57 -46.39 29.51
N LYS A 432 -9.40 -45.11 29.87
CA LYS A 432 -10.49 -44.14 29.97
C LYS A 432 -10.92 -43.62 28.58
N PRO A 433 -12.21 -43.26 28.37
CA PRO A 433 -12.63 -42.62 27.15
C PRO A 433 -12.06 -41.19 27.04
N MET A 434 -11.54 -40.85 25.87
CA MET A 434 -11.12 -39.50 25.50
C MET A 434 -12.03 -38.94 24.44
N LYS A 435 -12.52 -37.73 24.63
CA LYS A 435 -13.31 -37.00 23.67
C LYS A 435 -12.46 -35.88 23.02
N ARG A 436 -12.78 -35.52 21.78
CA ARG A 436 -12.10 -34.43 21.07
C ARG A 436 -12.44 -33.09 21.73
N GLU A 437 -11.45 -32.20 21.78
CA GLU A 437 -11.66 -30.79 22.13
C GLU A 437 -12.65 -30.15 21.13
N SER A 438 -13.67 -29.46 21.65
CA SER A 438 -14.78 -28.95 20.82
C SER A 438 -14.39 -27.83 19.84
N ASP A 439 -13.31 -27.13 20.10
CA ASP A 439 -12.86 -26.02 19.28
C ASP A 439 -12.26 -26.45 17.93
N LEU A 440 -12.18 -25.50 17.03
CA LEU A 440 -11.53 -25.60 15.74
C LEU A 440 -10.16 -24.92 15.78
N ILE A 441 -9.33 -25.19 14.78
CA ILE A 441 -8.08 -24.47 14.55
C ILE A 441 -8.39 -23.09 13.93
N ASP A 442 -7.60 -22.10 14.30
CA ASP A 442 -7.59 -20.80 13.64
C ASP A 442 -7.29 -20.97 12.13
N VAL A 443 -8.14 -20.46 11.27
CA VAL A 443 -7.97 -20.52 9.80
C VAL A 443 -6.64 -19.92 9.33
N TRP A 444 -6.05 -19.05 10.12
CA TRP A 444 -4.71 -18.52 9.87
C TRP A 444 -3.61 -19.57 10.02
N PHE A 445 -3.85 -20.63 10.78
CA PHE A 445 -2.96 -21.79 10.82
C PHE A 445 -3.04 -22.58 9.51
N ASP A 446 -4.23 -22.79 8.98
CA ASP A 446 -4.43 -23.48 7.70
C ASP A 446 -3.68 -22.74 6.58
N SER A 447 -3.88 -21.42 6.47
CA SER A 447 -3.18 -20.61 5.48
C SER A 447 -1.66 -20.54 5.71
N GLY A 448 -1.22 -20.52 6.98
CA GLY A 448 0.20 -20.53 7.35
C GLY A 448 0.90 -21.87 7.11
N ALA A 449 0.12 -22.96 7.06
CA ALA A 449 0.60 -24.31 6.75
C ALA A 449 0.71 -24.59 5.24
N MET A 450 0.24 -23.68 4.37
CA MET A 450 0.16 -23.88 2.92
C MET A 450 1.46 -24.39 2.28
N PRO A 451 2.67 -23.87 2.61
CA PRO A 451 3.92 -24.35 1.98
C PRO A 451 4.18 -25.84 2.15
N TYR A 452 3.65 -26.44 3.21
CA TYR A 452 3.80 -27.84 3.56
C TYR A 452 2.60 -28.65 3.09
N ALA A 453 1.41 -28.14 3.32
CA ALA A 453 0.16 -28.81 3.01
C ALA A 453 -0.03 -29.03 1.50
N GLN A 454 0.35 -28.07 0.65
CA GLN A 454 0.21 -28.18 -0.81
C GLN A 454 1.01 -29.34 -1.44
N ILE A 455 2.08 -29.75 -0.80
CA ILE A 455 2.92 -30.86 -1.26
C ILE A 455 2.75 -32.14 -0.41
N HIS A 456 1.80 -32.11 0.53
CA HIS A 456 1.46 -33.19 1.47
C HIS A 456 2.67 -33.66 2.32
N TYR A 457 3.54 -32.70 2.72
CA TYR A 457 4.66 -32.98 3.61
C TYR A 457 4.15 -33.34 5.04
N PRO A 458 4.73 -34.31 5.75
CA PRO A 458 5.91 -35.13 5.41
C PRO A 458 5.60 -36.47 4.72
N PHE A 459 4.35 -36.72 4.34
CA PHE A 459 3.89 -38.01 3.83
C PHE A 459 4.29 -38.22 2.36
N GLU A 460 4.25 -37.19 1.56
CA GLU A 460 4.70 -37.14 0.18
C GLU A 460 5.74 -36.01 -0.03
N ASN A 461 6.48 -36.08 -1.13
CA ASN A 461 7.43 -35.02 -1.55
C ASN A 461 8.47 -34.57 -0.49
N LYS A 462 8.73 -35.44 0.49
CA LYS A 462 9.63 -35.14 1.60
C LYS A 462 11.04 -34.77 1.13
N GLU A 463 11.59 -35.51 0.16
CA GLU A 463 12.94 -35.24 -0.34
C GLU A 463 13.09 -33.87 -1.00
N VAL A 464 12.13 -33.46 -1.80
CA VAL A 464 12.13 -32.18 -2.54
C VAL A 464 12.07 -31.02 -1.53
N PHE A 465 11.27 -31.18 -0.50
CA PHE A 465 11.17 -30.19 0.58
C PHE A 465 12.46 -30.12 1.41
N ASP A 466 12.97 -31.27 1.88
CA ASP A 466 14.15 -31.32 2.74
C ASP A 466 15.42 -30.83 2.01
N LYS A 467 15.51 -31.03 0.70
CA LYS A 467 16.57 -30.47 -0.17
C LYS A 467 16.41 -28.97 -0.46
N ARG A 468 15.35 -28.34 0.02
CA ARG A 468 15.07 -26.91 -0.20
C ARG A 468 14.84 -26.53 -1.69
N GLU A 469 14.34 -27.43 -2.50
CA GLU A 469 14.05 -27.18 -3.92
C GLU A 469 12.77 -26.37 -4.12
N VAL A 470 11.75 -26.56 -3.25
CA VAL A 470 10.44 -25.90 -3.32
C VAL A 470 10.14 -25.01 -2.10
N TYR A 471 11.04 -24.95 -1.14
CA TYR A 471 10.87 -24.24 0.11
C TYR A 471 12.22 -23.70 0.63
N PRO A 472 12.32 -22.46 1.14
CA PRO A 472 11.26 -21.43 1.22
C PRO A 472 10.81 -20.90 -0.14
N ALA A 473 9.64 -20.26 -0.23
CA ALA A 473 9.21 -19.58 -1.44
C ALA A 473 10.19 -18.47 -1.82
N ASP A 474 10.38 -18.24 -3.12
CA ASP A 474 11.27 -17.17 -3.59
C ASP A 474 10.70 -15.81 -3.25
N PHE A 475 9.38 -15.61 -3.44
CA PHE A 475 8.73 -14.39 -3.02
C PHE A 475 7.22 -14.58 -2.78
N ILE A 476 6.65 -13.68 -1.96
CA ILE A 476 5.20 -13.51 -1.78
C ILE A 476 4.83 -12.03 -1.89
N ALA A 477 3.57 -11.74 -2.23
CA ALA A 477 3.05 -10.38 -2.32
C ALA A 477 1.61 -10.31 -1.82
N GLU A 478 1.37 -9.51 -0.79
CA GLU A 478 0.04 -9.25 -0.21
C GLU A 478 -0.02 -7.86 0.43
N GLY A 479 -1.20 -7.46 0.89
CA GLY A 479 -1.40 -6.17 1.56
C GLY A 479 -0.60 -6.01 2.86
N VAL A 480 -0.31 -4.78 3.23
CA VAL A 480 0.46 -4.44 4.45
C VAL A 480 -0.24 -4.90 5.75
N ASP A 481 -1.56 -5.10 5.73
CA ASP A 481 -2.32 -5.66 6.85
C ASP A 481 -1.91 -7.10 7.17
N GLN A 482 -1.37 -7.85 6.20
CA GLN A 482 -0.89 -9.23 6.37
C GLN A 482 0.37 -9.35 7.23
N THR A 483 0.98 -8.26 7.63
CA THR A 483 2.00 -8.25 8.70
C THR A 483 1.47 -8.78 10.05
N ARG A 484 0.16 -8.73 10.26
CA ARG A 484 -0.54 -9.30 11.43
C ARG A 484 -1.47 -10.47 11.05
N GLY A 485 -1.29 -11.04 9.88
CA GLY A 485 -2.04 -12.16 9.34
C GLY A 485 -1.11 -13.16 8.69
N TRP A 486 -1.24 -13.36 7.38
CA TRP A 486 -0.55 -14.41 6.65
C TRP A 486 0.98 -14.35 6.71
N PHE A 487 1.60 -13.17 6.62
CA PHE A 487 3.06 -13.05 6.75
C PHE A 487 3.56 -13.57 8.10
N PHE A 488 2.83 -13.26 9.18
CA PHE A 488 3.18 -13.72 10.51
C PHE A 488 2.98 -15.23 10.67
N THR A 489 1.84 -15.78 10.25
CA THR A 489 1.55 -17.21 10.44
C THR A 489 2.46 -18.12 9.65
N LEU A 490 2.78 -17.74 8.39
CA LEU A 490 3.83 -18.40 7.60
C LEU A 490 5.17 -18.39 8.33
N HIS A 491 5.60 -17.22 8.81
CA HIS A 491 6.88 -17.05 9.48
C HIS A 491 6.95 -17.79 10.82
N ALA A 492 5.86 -17.78 11.59
CA ALA A 492 5.78 -18.47 12.87
C ALA A 492 5.91 -19.98 12.70
N ILE A 493 5.14 -20.60 11.81
CA ILE A 493 5.20 -22.04 11.55
C ILE A 493 6.59 -22.43 11.02
N ALA A 494 7.11 -21.70 10.03
CA ALA A 494 8.42 -21.95 9.45
C ALA A 494 9.55 -21.87 10.49
N SER A 495 9.53 -20.84 11.32
CA SER A 495 10.56 -20.65 12.36
C SER A 495 10.50 -21.71 13.45
N MET A 496 9.27 -22.06 13.90
CA MET A 496 9.09 -22.99 15.03
C MET A 496 9.30 -24.46 14.65
N VAL A 497 8.95 -24.84 13.42
CA VAL A 497 8.98 -26.25 12.97
C VAL A 497 10.25 -26.56 12.19
N PHE A 498 10.73 -25.63 11.35
CA PHE A 498 11.80 -25.88 10.39
C PHE A 498 13.05 -25.02 10.61
N ASP A 499 13.07 -24.17 11.61
CA ASP A 499 14.15 -23.19 11.88
C ASP A 499 14.53 -22.39 10.61
N SER A 500 13.54 -21.93 9.87
CA SER A 500 13.69 -21.31 8.56
C SER A 500 12.71 -20.17 8.36
N VAL A 501 12.97 -19.32 7.36
CA VAL A 501 11.96 -18.44 6.78
C VAL A 501 10.99 -19.24 5.91
N ALA A 502 9.76 -18.80 5.74
CA ALA A 502 8.81 -19.38 4.79
C ALA A 502 8.97 -18.80 3.37
N TYR A 503 9.52 -17.61 3.27
CA TYR A 503 9.74 -16.85 2.02
C TYR A 503 11.03 -16.04 2.12
N LYS A 504 11.73 -15.90 0.98
CA LYS A 504 13.01 -15.17 0.88
C LYS A 504 12.80 -13.68 0.66
N ALA A 505 11.74 -13.32 -0.07
CA ALA A 505 11.38 -11.94 -0.34
C ALA A 505 9.87 -11.72 -0.18
N VAL A 506 9.47 -10.50 0.16
CA VAL A 506 8.06 -10.13 0.31
C VAL A 506 7.80 -8.70 -0.17
N VAL A 507 6.81 -8.56 -1.03
CA VAL A 507 6.27 -7.25 -1.44
C VAL A 507 5.03 -6.97 -0.60
N SER A 508 5.13 -5.99 0.29
CA SER A 508 4.04 -5.58 1.18
C SER A 508 3.28 -4.43 0.52
N ASN A 509 2.18 -4.74 -0.17
CA ASN A 509 1.44 -3.79 -0.97
C ASN A 509 0.74 -2.71 -0.11
N GLY A 510 0.78 -1.47 -0.62
CA GLY A 510 0.01 -0.35 -0.10
C GLY A 510 -1.49 -0.46 -0.44
N LEU A 511 -2.26 0.52 0.00
CA LEU A 511 -3.69 0.58 -0.25
C LEU A 511 -4.00 1.21 -1.62
N VAL A 512 -5.03 0.71 -2.29
CA VAL A 512 -5.65 1.39 -3.43
C VAL A 512 -6.71 2.36 -2.90
N LEU A 513 -6.47 3.65 -3.08
CA LEU A 513 -7.32 4.75 -2.64
C LEU A 513 -8.06 5.37 -3.83
N ASP A 514 -9.12 6.12 -3.58
CA ASP A 514 -9.74 6.93 -4.63
C ASP A 514 -8.79 8.04 -5.11
N LYS A 515 -9.16 8.74 -6.18
CA LYS A 515 -8.34 9.82 -6.76
C LYS A 515 -8.02 10.96 -5.78
N ASN A 516 -8.82 11.13 -4.73
CA ASN A 516 -8.64 12.13 -3.69
C ASN A 516 -7.77 11.62 -2.52
N GLY A 517 -7.44 10.32 -2.50
CA GLY A 517 -6.65 9.68 -1.45
C GLY A 517 -7.48 9.13 -0.29
N ASN A 518 -8.80 8.99 -0.45
CA ASN A 518 -9.68 8.40 0.54
C ASN A 518 -9.78 6.88 0.34
N LYS A 519 -10.01 6.14 1.43
CA LYS A 519 -10.24 4.70 1.38
C LYS A 519 -11.53 4.41 0.58
N MET A 520 -11.43 3.51 -0.39
CA MET A 520 -12.58 3.06 -1.18
C MET A 520 -13.56 2.24 -0.33
N SER A 521 -14.85 2.49 -0.49
CA SER A 521 -15.92 1.78 0.21
C SER A 521 -17.19 1.76 -0.65
N LYS A 522 -17.85 0.60 -0.73
CA LYS A 522 -19.17 0.48 -1.40
C LYS A 522 -20.21 1.42 -0.78
N ARG A 523 -20.14 1.63 0.54
CA ARG A 523 -21.06 2.52 1.27
C ARG A 523 -20.92 3.98 0.87
N LEU A 524 -19.68 4.43 0.56
CA LEU A 524 -19.40 5.81 0.14
C LEU A 524 -19.58 6.01 -1.37
N GLY A 525 -19.82 4.95 -2.14
CA GLY A 525 -19.99 5.02 -3.59
C GLY A 525 -18.73 5.41 -4.37
N ASN A 526 -17.55 5.40 -3.71
CA ASN A 526 -16.27 5.75 -4.30
C ASN A 526 -15.41 4.52 -4.70
N ALA A 527 -15.97 3.32 -4.57
CA ALA A 527 -15.31 2.09 -5.01
C ALA A 527 -15.40 1.95 -6.54
N VAL A 528 -14.25 1.69 -7.17
CA VAL A 528 -14.19 1.39 -8.60
C VAL A 528 -14.34 -0.11 -8.79
N ASP A 529 -15.27 -0.51 -9.66
CA ASP A 529 -15.44 -1.92 -10.03
C ASP A 529 -14.35 -2.34 -11.02
N PRO A 530 -13.52 -3.35 -10.69
CA PRO A 530 -12.43 -3.77 -11.57
C PRO A 530 -12.92 -4.41 -12.87
N PHE A 531 -14.03 -5.14 -12.88
CA PHE A 531 -14.50 -5.82 -14.09
C PHE A 531 -15.04 -4.85 -15.13
N SER A 532 -15.83 -3.86 -14.72
CA SER A 532 -16.30 -2.81 -15.62
C SER A 532 -15.13 -1.96 -16.16
N THR A 533 -14.08 -1.79 -15.37
CA THR A 533 -12.84 -1.12 -15.78
C THR A 533 -12.08 -1.95 -16.81
N ILE A 534 -11.95 -3.25 -16.60
CA ILE A 534 -11.32 -4.20 -17.54
C ILE A 534 -12.11 -4.23 -18.87
N GLU A 535 -13.44 -4.29 -18.81
CA GLU A 535 -14.28 -4.30 -20.01
C GLU A 535 -14.07 -3.04 -20.86
N LYS A 536 -13.97 -1.88 -20.22
CA LYS A 536 -13.85 -0.59 -20.92
C LYS A 536 -12.43 -0.31 -21.43
N TYR A 537 -11.41 -0.60 -20.63
CA TYR A 537 -10.02 -0.18 -20.91
C TYR A 537 -9.08 -1.35 -21.27
N GLY A 538 -9.48 -2.59 -21.00
CA GLY A 538 -8.64 -3.78 -21.10
C GLY A 538 -7.90 -4.09 -19.78
N SER A 539 -7.60 -5.37 -19.58
CA SER A 539 -6.89 -5.82 -18.37
C SER A 539 -5.43 -5.32 -18.32
N ASP A 540 -4.71 -5.36 -19.43
CA ASP A 540 -3.30 -4.98 -19.46
C ASP A 540 -3.04 -3.49 -19.24
N PRO A 541 -3.83 -2.55 -19.78
CA PRO A 541 -3.73 -1.14 -19.42
C PRO A 541 -3.97 -0.89 -17.93
N LEU A 542 -4.92 -1.59 -17.31
CA LEU A 542 -5.17 -1.50 -15.87
C LEU A 542 -3.98 -2.03 -15.06
N ARG A 543 -3.47 -3.24 -15.40
CA ARG A 543 -2.30 -3.85 -14.75
C ARG A 543 -1.07 -2.96 -14.88
N TRP A 544 -0.80 -2.45 -16.09
CA TRP A 544 0.32 -1.55 -16.37
C TRP A 544 0.24 -0.27 -15.55
N TYR A 545 -0.94 0.36 -15.52
CA TYR A 545 -1.18 1.55 -14.72
C TYR A 545 -0.90 1.30 -13.23
N MET A 546 -1.46 0.22 -12.68
CA MET A 546 -1.29 -0.08 -11.24
C MET A 546 0.17 -0.33 -10.85
N ILE A 547 0.95 -0.94 -11.75
CA ILE A 547 2.36 -1.25 -11.49
C ILE A 547 3.28 -0.05 -11.74
N THR A 548 3.01 0.75 -12.78
CA THR A 548 3.93 1.83 -13.21
C THR A 548 3.62 3.18 -12.60
N ASN A 549 2.39 3.43 -12.15
CA ASN A 549 1.99 4.73 -11.60
C ASN A 549 2.69 5.03 -10.26
N SER A 550 2.76 4.05 -9.37
CA SER A 550 3.49 4.14 -8.09
C SER A 550 4.08 2.78 -7.73
N SER A 551 5.07 2.75 -6.84
CA SER A 551 5.62 1.49 -6.33
C SER A 551 4.53 0.68 -5.63
N PRO A 552 4.51 -0.66 -5.73
CA PRO A 552 3.44 -1.50 -5.16
C PRO A 552 3.20 -1.31 -3.66
N TRP A 553 4.23 -0.94 -2.91
CA TRP A 553 4.16 -0.68 -1.46
C TRP A 553 3.68 0.71 -1.08
N ASP A 554 3.58 1.64 -2.05
CA ASP A 554 3.00 2.96 -1.83
C ASP A 554 1.49 2.93 -2.01
N ASN A 555 0.78 3.85 -1.33
CA ASN A 555 -0.65 3.98 -1.54
C ASN A 555 -0.92 4.55 -2.93
N LEU A 556 -1.65 3.79 -3.75
CA LEU A 556 -2.04 4.20 -5.09
C LEU A 556 -3.31 5.04 -5.05
N LYS A 557 -3.23 6.31 -5.47
CA LYS A 557 -4.42 7.12 -5.79
C LYS A 557 -4.91 6.71 -7.17
N PHE A 558 -5.96 5.92 -7.20
CA PHE A 558 -6.48 5.34 -8.43
C PHE A 558 -7.33 6.34 -9.20
N ASP A 559 -6.96 6.56 -10.48
CA ASP A 559 -7.67 7.41 -11.40
C ASP A 559 -7.90 6.72 -12.75
N LEU A 560 -9.15 6.65 -13.20
CA LEU A 560 -9.52 6.08 -14.50
C LEU A 560 -8.93 6.85 -15.69
N GLU A 561 -8.71 8.16 -15.55
CA GLU A 561 -8.04 8.96 -16.57
C GLU A 561 -6.59 8.51 -16.77
N GLY A 562 -5.90 8.11 -15.70
CA GLY A 562 -4.56 7.54 -15.76
C GLY A 562 -4.52 6.21 -16.49
N VAL A 563 -5.52 5.36 -16.31
CA VAL A 563 -5.65 4.09 -17.07
C VAL A 563 -5.84 4.38 -18.57
N GLU A 564 -6.69 5.34 -18.91
CA GLU A 564 -6.90 5.77 -20.30
C GLU A 564 -5.61 6.36 -20.89
N GLU A 565 -4.87 7.13 -20.12
CA GLU A 565 -3.60 7.69 -20.57
C GLU A 565 -2.58 6.59 -20.90
N VAL A 566 -2.44 5.57 -20.05
CA VAL A 566 -1.58 4.40 -20.31
C VAL A 566 -2.04 3.66 -21.56
N ARG A 567 -3.34 3.41 -21.68
CA ARG A 567 -3.91 2.77 -22.88
C ARG A 567 -3.53 3.52 -24.16
N ARG A 568 -3.66 4.84 -24.14
CA ARG A 568 -3.42 5.69 -25.31
C ARG A 568 -1.93 5.90 -25.57
N LYS A 569 -1.15 6.27 -24.52
CA LYS A 569 0.25 6.69 -24.70
C LYS A 569 1.21 5.50 -24.82
N PHE A 570 1.03 4.44 -24.06
CA PHE A 570 1.93 3.29 -24.12
C PHE A 570 1.42 2.23 -25.10
N PHE A 571 0.27 1.62 -24.84
CA PHE A 571 -0.26 0.56 -25.70
C PHE A 571 -0.61 1.07 -27.10
N GLY A 572 -1.20 2.26 -27.20
CA GLY A 572 -1.49 2.89 -28.49
C GLY A 572 -0.23 3.18 -29.30
N THR A 573 0.84 3.63 -28.66
CA THR A 573 2.13 3.87 -29.34
C THR A 573 2.77 2.56 -29.79
N LEU A 574 2.79 1.55 -28.94
CA LEU A 574 3.31 0.23 -29.30
C LEU A 574 2.52 -0.40 -30.44
N TYR A 575 1.18 -0.33 -30.38
CA TYR A 575 0.29 -0.80 -31.43
C TYR A 575 0.55 -0.08 -32.76
N ASN A 576 0.70 1.25 -32.75
CA ASN A 576 1.00 2.00 -33.97
C ASN A 576 2.39 1.65 -34.54
N THR A 577 3.36 1.40 -33.69
CA THR A 577 4.71 0.95 -34.10
C THR A 577 4.63 -0.44 -34.74
N TYR A 578 3.91 -1.36 -34.12
CA TYR A 578 3.67 -2.68 -34.70
C TYR A 578 2.88 -2.59 -36.02
N SER A 579 1.81 -1.78 -36.07
CA SER A 579 0.99 -1.62 -37.28
C SER A 579 1.78 -1.04 -38.44
N PHE A 580 2.69 -0.09 -38.15
CA PHE A 580 3.62 0.43 -39.15
C PHE A 580 4.53 -0.69 -39.68
N PHE A 581 5.16 -1.46 -38.78
CA PHE A 581 6.00 -2.60 -39.16
C PHE A 581 5.22 -3.61 -40.00
N ALA A 582 4.06 -4.07 -39.51
CA ALA A 582 3.27 -5.11 -40.16
C ALA A 582 2.76 -4.68 -41.56
N LEU A 583 2.35 -3.40 -41.72
CA LEU A 583 1.92 -2.87 -43.02
C LEU A 583 3.00 -3.07 -44.07
N TYR A 584 4.21 -2.60 -43.83
CA TYR A 584 5.30 -2.65 -44.81
C TYR A 584 5.91 -4.05 -44.91
N ALA A 585 6.04 -4.79 -43.81
CA ALA A 585 6.50 -6.17 -43.85
C ALA A 585 5.61 -7.07 -44.72
N ASN A 586 4.30 -6.91 -44.64
CA ASN A 586 3.36 -7.62 -45.50
C ASN A 586 3.46 -7.23 -46.99
N VAL A 587 3.64 -5.92 -47.28
CA VAL A 587 3.82 -5.44 -48.64
C VAL A 587 5.12 -5.96 -49.26
N ASP A 588 6.20 -5.96 -48.51
CA ASP A 588 7.53 -6.36 -49.00
C ASP A 588 7.81 -7.87 -48.84
N GLY A 589 6.89 -8.62 -48.20
CA GLY A 589 7.04 -10.07 -48.00
C GLY A 589 8.12 -10.47 -46.98
N PHE A 590 8.43 -9.59 -46.03
CA PHE A 590 9.42 -9.86 -44.98
C PHE A 590 8.91 -10.92 -43.96
N THR A 591 9.71 -11.94 -43.68
CA THR A 591 9.34 -13.08 -42.83
C THR A 591 10.29 -13.32 -41.65
N PHE A 592 11.37 -12.57 -41.55
CA PHE A 592 12.47 -12.78 -40.58
C PHE A 592 13.21 -14.11 -40.77
N SER A 593 13.06 -14.74 -41.95
CA SER A 593 13.85 -15.91 -42.39
C SER A 593 14.98 -15.54 -43.34
N GLU A 594 15.07 -14.28 -43.72
CA GLU A 594 16.08 -13.70 -44.57
C GLU A 594 17.44 -13.73 -43.85
N PRO A 595 18.56 -13.84 -44.62
CA PRO A 595 19.89 -13.81 -44.01
C PRO A 595 20.10 -12.59 -43.14
N GLU A 596 20.64 -12.81 -41.94
CA GLU A 596 20.90 -11.74 -41.00
C GLU A 596 21.93 -10.75 -41.54
N VAL A 597 21.61 -9.45 -41.49
CA VAL A 597 22.59 -8.38 -41.76
C VAL A 597 23.51 -8.28 -40.53
N PRO A 598 24.82 -8.53 -40.67
CA PRO A 598 25.76 -8.47 -39.55
C PRO A 598 25.76 -7.08 -38.89
N MET A 599 25.99 -7.01 -37.58
CA MET A 599 25.89 -5.79 -36.79
C MET A 599 26.85 -4.69 -37.31
N GLU A 600 28.04 -5.04 -37.72
CA GLU A 600 29.03 -4.14 -38.27
C GLU A 600 28.65 -3.51 -39.60
N LYS A 601 27.72 -4.13 -40.35
CA LYS A 601 27.16 -3.57 -41.60
C LYS A 601 25.89 -2.75 -41.40
N ARG A 602 25.28 -2.83 -40.21
CA ARG A 602 24.08 -2.06 -39.94
C ARG A 602 24.42 -0.57 -39.79
N PRO A 603 23.55 0.32 -40.25
CA PRO A 603 23.71 1.76 -40.01
C PRO A 603 23.79 2.09 -38.49
N GLU A 604 24.41 3.20 -38.17
CA GLU A 604 24.60 3.64 -36.78
C GLU A 604 23.28 3.73 -36.00
N ILE A 605 22.20 4.20 -36.68
CA ILE A 605 20.87 4.27 -36.06
C ILE A 605 20.31 2.89 -35.67
N ASP A 606 20.59 1.84 -36.43
CA ASP A 606 20.18 0.47 -36.10
C ASP A 606 21.03 -0.08 -34.96
N ARG A 607 22.36 0.18 -35.00
CA ARG A 607 23.26 -0.21 -33.90
C ARG A 607 22.93 0.49 -32.60
N TRP A 608 22.57 1.76 -32.66
CA TRP A 608 22.13 2.52 -31.49
C TRP A 608 20.90 1.89 -30.82
N ILE A 609 19.82 1.63 -31.57
CA ILE A 609 18.59 1.11 -30.95
C ILE A 609 18.77 -0.32 -30.42
N ILE A 610 19.64 -1.13 -31.07
CA ILE A 610 19.98 -2.47 -30.57
C ILE A 610 20.86 -2.38 -29.32
N SER A 611 21.81 -1.44 -29.26
CA SER A 611 22.59 -1.18 -28.05
C SER A 611 21.66 -0.81 -26.90
N LEU A 612 20.80 0.16 -27.11
CA LEU A 612 19.84 0.62 -26.09
C LEU A 612 18.84 -0.47 -25.68
N LEU A 613 18.44 -1.34 -26.62
CA LEU A 613 17.61 -2.52 -26.30
C LEU A 613 18.33 -3.49 -25.37
N ASN A 614 19.64 -3.73 -25.58
CA ASN A 614 20.44 -4.61 -24.72
C ASN A 614 20.68 -3.98 -23.34
N SER A 615 20.87 -2.67 -23.28
CA SER A 615 20.91 -1.92 -22.01
C SER A 615 19.58 -2.02 -21.27
N LEU A 616 18.44 -1.91 -21.98
CA LEU A 616 17.10 -2.10 -21.41
C LEU A 616 16.88 -3.52 -20.88
N ILE A 617 17.28 -4.57 -21.63
CA ILE A 617 17.16 -5.97 -21.17
C ILE A 617 17.88 -6.14 -19.83
N LYS A 618 19.11 -5.65 -19.75
CA LYS A 618 19.91 -5.71 -18.52
C LYS A 618 19.23 -4.98 -17.38
N GLU A 619 18.78 -3.74 -17.59
CA GLU A 619 18.10 -2.94 -16.58
C GLU A 619 16.80 -3.64 -16.11
N VAL A 620 15.96 -4.10 -17.01
CA VAL A 620 14.69 -4.75 -16.67
C VAL A 620 14.91 -6.05 -15.90
N ASP A 621 15.90 -6.86 -16.28
CA ASP A 621 16.25 -8.08 -15.55
C ASP A 621 16.70 -7.76 -14.12
N GLU A 622 17.61 -6.79 -13.96
CA GLU A 622 18.08 -6.32 -12.66
C GLU A 622 16.93 -5.79 -11.79
N GLN A 623 16.01 -5.01 -12.38
CA GLN A 623 14.86 -4.46 -11.64
C GLN A 623 13.86 -5.54 -11.22
N PHE A 624 13.56 -6.50 -12.08
CA PHE A 624 12.72 -7.64 -11.69
C PHE A 624 13.38 -8.51 -10.63
N ALA A 625 14.67 -8.79 -10.75
CA ALA A 625 15.44 -9.53 -9.73
C ALA A 625 15.45 -8.81 -8.38
N ALA A 626 15.41 -7.47 -8.39
CA ALA A 626 15.34 -6.64 -7.20
C ALA A 626 13.90 -6.43 -6.67
N TYR A 627 12.87 -7.01 -7.30
CA TYR A 627 11.44 -6.78 -7.00
C TYR A 627 11.02 -5.30 -7.13
N GLU A 628 11.52 -4.62 -8.17
CA GLU A 628 11.21 -3.22 -8.52
C GLU A 628 10.40 -3.13 -9.83
N PRO A 629 9.20 -3.73 -9.93
CA PRO A 629 8.47 -3.83 -11.18
C PRO A 629 8.06 -2.48 -11.76
N THR A 630 7.91 -1.46 -10.92
CA THR A 630 7.60 -0.08 -11.35
C THR A 630 8.71 0.50 -12.21
N ARG A 631 9.96 0.29 -11.82
CA ARG A 631 11.12 0.76 -12.58
C ARG A 631 11.26 0.01 -13.89
N ALA A 632 11.11 -1.32 -13.86
CA ALA A 632 11.12 -2.15 -15.05
C ALA A 632 10.05 -1.71 -16.07
N GLY A 633 8.80 -1.54 -15.63
CA GLY A 633 7.70 -1.13 -16.50
C GLY A 633 7.88 0.29 -17.07
N ARG A 634 8.44 1.23 -16.29
CA ARG A 634 8.77 2.59 -16.77
C ARG A 634 9.88 2.57 -17.82
N ALA A 635 10.96 1.83 -17.57
CA ALA A 635 12.05 1.69 -18.53
C ALA A 635 11.55 1.14 -19.88
N ILE A 636 10.68 0.13 -19.87
CA ILE A 636 10.05 -0.41 -21.08
C ILE A 636 9.18 0.67 -21.76
N SER A 637 8.38 1.44 -21.00
CA SER A 637 7.53 2.49 -21.54
C SER A 637 8.35 3.60 -22.21
N ASP A 638 9.43 4.05 -21.57
CA ASP A 638 10.32 5.10 -22.06
C ASP A 638 11.04 4.62 -23.34
N PHE A 639 11.55 3.39 -23.36
CA PHE A 639 12.14 2.81 -24.56
C PHE A 639 11.15 2.80 -25.75
N VAL A 640 9.93 2.31 -25.52
CA VAL A 640 8.91 2.20 -26.58
C VAL A 640 8.49 3.58 -27.08
N ASN A 641 8.18 4.51 -26.17
CA ASN A 641 7.66 5.82 -26.53
C ASN A 641 8.74 6.73 -27.10
N ASP A 642 9.84 6.91 -26.36
CA ASP A 642 10.80 7.96 -26.65
C ASP A 642 11.86 7.50 -27.63
N ASN A 643 12.33 6.24 -27.52
CA ASN A 643 13.43 5.76 -28.36
C ASN A 643 12.92 5.02 -29.61
N LEU A 644 12.07 4.00 -29.45
CA LEU A 644 11.64 3.17 -30.56
C LEU A 644 10.68 3.91 -31.50
N SER A 645 9.58 4.44 -30.97
CA SER A 645 8.54 5.09 -31.79
C SER A 645 8.93 6.50 -32.23
N ASN A 646 9.25 7.37 -31.26
CA ASN A 646 9.46 8.81 -31.54
C ASN A 646 10.81 9.12 -32.16
N TRP A 647 11.77 8.19 -32.11
CA TRP A 647 13.07 8.37 -32.73
C TRP A 647 13.31 7.33 -33.81
N TYR A 648 13.53 6.08 -33.46
CA TYR A 648 13.94 5.06 -34.44
C TYR A 648 12.96 4.94 -35.61
N VAL A 649 11.69 4.67 -35.35
CA VAL A 649 10.68 4.51 -36.42
C VAL A 649 10.49 5.81 -37.21
N ARG A 650 10.37 6.93 -36.51
CA ARG A 650 10.15 8.22 -37.14
C ARG A 650 11.28 8.61 -38.10
N LEU A 651 12.53 8.41 -37.70
CA LEU A 651 13.71 8.74 -38.50
C LEU A 651 13.88 7.80 -39.68
N ASN A 652 13.48 6.54 -39.51
CA ASN A 652 13.72 5.49 -40.51
C ASN A 652 12.53 5.23 -41.46
N ARG A 653 11.41 5.95 -41.34
CA ARG A 653 10.18 5.71 -42.17
C ARG A 653 10.49 5.55 -43.66
N LYS A 654 11.39 6.37 -44.21
CA LYS A 654 11.76 6.35 -45.63
C LYS A 654 12.45 5.05 -46.04
N ARG A 655 13.16 4.37 -45.16
CA ARG A 655 13.81 3.10 -45.44
C ARG A 655 12.80 1.97 -45.67
N PHE A 656 11.57 2.09 -45.15
CA PHE A 656 10.50 1.12 -45.34
C PHE A 656 9.64 1.41 -46.58
N TRP A 657 9.76 2.63 -47.17
CA TRP A 657 8.91 3.05 -48.30
C TRP A 657 9.45 2.52 -49.62
N GLY A 658 8.60 1.79 -50.38
CA GLY A 658 8.82 1.43 -51.78
C GLY A 658 10.16 0.81 -52.12
N GLY A 659 10.34 0.42 -53.36
CA GLY A 659 11.60 -0.10 -53.89
C GLY A 659 11.87 -1.58 -53.56
N THR A 660 13.00 -2.04 -54.02
CA THR A 660 13.48 -3.44 -53.81
C THR A 660 14.07 -3.59 -52.42
N MET A 661 14.04 -4.81 -51.89
CA MET A 661 14.70 -5.15 -50.63
C MET A 661 16.21 -4.99 -50.76
N THR A 662 16.74 -3.91 -50.23
CA THR A 662 18.19 -3.64 -50.13
C THR A 662 18.72 -4.14 -48.79
N GLU A 663 20.04 -4.28 -48.62
CA GLU A 663 20.67 -4.65 -47.34
C GLU A 663 20.30 -3.64 -46.24
N ASP A 664 20.24 -2.34 -46.54
CA ASP A 664 19.83 -1.28 -45.59
C ASP A 664 18.34 -1.44 -45.17
N LYS A 665 17.46 -1.70 -46.16
CA LYS A 665 16.05 -1.93 -45.88
C LYS A 665 15.83 -3.20 -45.04
N LEU A 666 16.55 -4.28 -45.37
CA LEU A 666 16.53 -5.52 -44.62
C LEU A 666 17.03 -5.31 -43.18
N SER A 667 18.13 -4.55 -43.00
CA SER A 667 18.63 -4.17 -41.68
C SER A 667 17.55 -3.45 -40.85
N ALA A 668 16.83 -2.51 -41.45
CA ALA A 668 15.74 -1.78 -40.76
C ALA A 668 14.62 -2.73 -40.31
N TYR A 669 14.19 -3.67 -41.16
CA TYR A 669 13.17 -4.66 -40.80
C TYR A 669 13.64 -5.59 -39.67
N GLN A 670 14.84 -6.14 -39.80
CA GLN A 670 15.38 -7.03 -38.77
C GLN A 670 15.53 -6.32 -37.42
N THR A 671 16.00 -5.08 -37.44
CA THR A 671 16.17 -4.28 -36.22
C THR A 671 14.83 -3.99 -35.54
N LEU A 672 13.82 -3.51 -36.32
CA LEU A 672 12.52 -3.19 -35.78
C LEU A 672 11.78 -4.44 -35.26
N TYR A 673 11.87 -5.56 -35.99
CA TYR A 673 11.34 -6.83 -35.57
C TYR A 673 11.94 -7.29 -34.24
N THR A 674 13.28 -7.26 -34.12
CA THR A 674 14.01 -7.62 -32.90
C THR A 674 13.55 -6.76 -31.72
N CYS A 675 13.40 -5.46 -31.90
CA CYS A 675 12.90 -4.56 -30.87
C CYS A 675 11.47 -4.92 -30.41
N LEU A 676 10.55 -5.14 -31.34
CA LEU A 676 9.15 -5.45 -31.01
C LEU A 676 8.99 -6.81 -30.33
N GLU A 677 9.70 -7.87 -30.83
CA GLU A 677 9.67 -9.18 -30.20
C GLU A 677 10.26 -9.14 -28.78
N THR A 678 11.38 -8.43 -28.58
CA THR A 678 12.01 -8.30 -27.29
C THR A 678 11.12 -7.53 -26.32
N VAL A 679 10.51 -6.43 -26.76
CA VAL A 679 9.54 -5.66 -25.94
C VAL A 679 8.37 -6.56 -25.52
N ALA A 680 7.81 -7.39 -26.41
CA ALA A 680 6.76 -8.33 -26.06
C ALA A 680 7.20 -9.28 -24.94
N LYS A 681 8.43 -9.82 -25.00
CA LYS A 681 8.98 -10.68 -23.95
C LYS A 681 9.20 -9.94 -22.62
N LEU A 682 9.77 -8.72 -22.66
CA LEU A 682 10.04 -7.92 -21.46
C LEU A 682 8.78 -7.48 -20.75
N MET A 683 7.72 -7.14 -21.49
CA MET A 683 6.46 -6.64 -20.89
C MET A 683 5.53 -7.76 -20.41
N ALA A 684 5.74 -9.02 -20.84
CA ALA A 684 4.86 -10.15 -20.56
C ALA A 684 4.56 -10.36 -19.06
N PRO A 685 5.50 -10.20 -18.12
CA PRO A 685 5.19 -10.34 -16.68
C PRO A 685 4.14 -9.36 -16.16
N ILE A 686 4.04 -8.16 -16.73
CA ILE A 686 3.09 -7.11 -16.31
C ILE A 686 1.84 -7.11 -17.20
N ALA A 687 2.01 -7.20 -18.52
CA ALA A 687 0.95 -7.13 -19.54
C ALA A 687 0.88 -8.44 -20.37
N PRO A 688 0.43 -9.55 -19.76
CA PRO A 688 0.55 -10.87 -20.35
C PRO A 688 -0.27 -11.07 -21.61
N PHE A 689 -1.45 -10.47 -21.73
CA PHE A 689 -2.37 -10.72 -22.84
C PHE A 689 -1.96 -9.98 -24.11
N TYR A 690 -1.62 -8.71 -23.99
CA TYR A 690 -1.14 -7.93 -25.13
C TYR A 690 0.23 -8.43 -25.61
N ALA A 691 1.13 -8.76 -24.69
CA ALA A 691 2.44 -9.31 -25.01
C ALA A 691 2.33 -10.62 -25.79
N ASP A 692 1.44 -11.50 -25.37
CA ASP A 692 1.20 -12.78 -26.06
C ASP A 692 0.62 -12.57 -27.46
N ARG A 693 -0.34 -11.68 -27.60
CA ARG A 693 -0.89 -11.33 -28.92
C ARG A 693 0.15 -10.71 -29.84
N LEU A 694 0.93 -9.74 -29.36
CA LEU A 694 1.99 -9.11 -30.14
C LEU A 694 3.05 -10.13 -30.58
N TYR A 695 3.46 -11.01 -29.66
CA TYR A 695 4.44 -12.06 -29.95
C TYR A 695 3.94 -13.05 -30.99
N THR A 696 2.71 -13.56 -30.83
CA THR A 696 2.13 -14.52 -31.80
C THR A 696 1.93 -13.91 -33.17
N ASP A 697 1.48 -12.66 -33.26
CA ASP A 697 1.33 -11.96 -34.53
C ASP A 697 2.68 -11.72 -35.24
N LEU A 698 3.72 -11.31 -34.49
CA LEU A 698 5.07 -11.08 -35.02
C LEU A 698 5.71 -12.37 -35.53
N THR A 699 5.53 -13.47 -34.81
CA THR A 699 6.22 -14.74 -35.09
C THR A 699 5.45 -15.64 -36.07
N ALA A 700 4.18 -15.35 -36.38
CA ALA A 700 3.33 -16.15 -37.25
C ALA A 700 3.94 -16.48 -38.61
N ALA A 701 4.66 -15.53 -39.22
CA ALA A 701 5.29 -15.73 -40.54
C ALA A 701 6.70 -16.32 -40.47
N THR A 702 7.27 -16.59 -39.29
CA THR A 702 8.70 -16.94 -39.15
C THR A 702 9.00 -18.42 -39.19
N GLY A 703 7.99 -19.29 -39.15
CA GLY A 703 8.16 -20.76 -39.09
C GLY A 703 8.69 -21.28 -37.72
N ARG A 704 8.83 -20.42 -36.71
CA ARG A 704 9.23 -20.80 -35.36
C ARG A 704 8.04 -21.27 -34.53
N ASP A 705 8.28 -21.87 -33.35
CA ASP A 705 7.21 -22.16 -32.37
C ASP A 705 6.65 -20.85 -31.85
N THR A 706 5.38 -20.63 -32.12
CA THR A 706 4.67 -19.35 -31.87
C THR A 706 3.50 -19.52 -30.91
N ARG A 707 3.45 -20.60 -30.13
CA ARG A 707 2.31 -20.91 -29.28
C ARG A 707 2.01 -19.83 -28.24
N SER A 708 3.05 -19.32 -27.59
CA SER A 708 2.88 -18.25 -26.60
C SER A 708 4.22 -17.63 -26.22
N VAL A 709 4.20 -16.33 -25.89
CA VAL A 709 5.35 -15.62 -25.29
C VAL A 709 5.71 -16.20 -23.92
N HIS A 710 4.76 -16.80 -23.22
CA HIS A 710 4.95 -17.37 -21.88
C HIS A 710 5.65 -18.74 -21.90
N LEU A 711 5.90 -19.30 -23.08
CA LEU A 711 6.61 -20.55 -23.26
C LEU A 711 8.06 -20.37 -23.75
N VAL A 712 8.51 -19.13 -23.87
CA VAL A 712 9.90 -18.81 -24.29
C VAL A 712 10.66 -18.18 -23.12
N ASP A 713 12.00 -18.28 -23.21
CA ASP A 713 12.86 -17.71 -22.19
C ASP A 713 12.82 -16.18 -22.17
N PHE A 714 13.03 -15.62 -20.98
CA PHE A 714 13.20 -14.19 -20.81
C PHE A 714 14.45 -13.71 -21.56
N PRO A 715 14.44 -12.51 -22.17
CA PRO A 715 15.58 -12.02 -22.96
C PRO A 715 16.85 -11.90 -22.13
N VAL A 716 17.98 -12.27 -22.73
CA VAL A 716 19.31 -12.11 -22.15
C VAL A 716 20.06 -11.03 -22.89
N SER A 717 20.64 -10.06 -22.14
CA SER A 717 21.44 -8.99 -22.71
C SER A 717 22.74 -9.50 -23.33
N CYS A 718 23.06 -9.03 -24.53
CA CYS A 718 24.34 -9.27 -25.20
C CYS A 718 25.26 -8.06 -25.02
N ASN A 719 26.25 -8.17 -24.15
CA ASN A 719 27.16 -7.06 -23.86
C ASN A 719 27.96 -6.59 -25.10
N ASP A 720 28.21 -7.46 -26.09
CA ASP A 720 28.93 -7.12 -27.31
C ASP A 720 28.15 -6.12 -28.19
N TYR A 721 26.86 -5.99 -28.00
CA TYR A 721 26.00 -5.04 -28.70
C TYR A 721 25.81 -3.70 -27.97
N ILE A 722 26.32 -3.60 -26.74
CA ILE A 722 26.20 -2.38 -25.94
C ILE A 722 27.34 -1.41 -26.29
N ASP A 723 27.00 -0.26 -26.86
CA ASP A 723 27.88 0.87 -27.13
C ASP A 723 27.40 2.11 -26.37
N LEU A 724 27.85 2.24 -25.13
CA LEU A 724 27.45 3.33 -24.23
C LEU A 724 27.82 4.71 -24.80
N ALA A 725 28.93 4.83 -25.57
CA ALA A 725 29.31 6.11 -26.17
C ALA A 725 28.31 6.50 -27.29
N LEU A 726 27.80 5.54 -28.04
CA LEU A 726 26.75 5.77 -29.03
C LEU A 726 25.41 6.11 -28.37
N GLU A 727 25.04 5.44 -27.28
CA GLU A 727 23.84 5.75 -26.50
C GLU A 727 23.90 7.19 -25.96
N GLU A 728 25.03 7.59 -25.40
CA GLU A 728 25.24 8.95 -24.88
C GLU A 728 25.12 10.01 -25.99
N ARG A 729 25.77 9.81 -27.14
CA ARG A 729 25.68 10.73 -28.29
C ARG A 729 24.23 10.91 -28.76
N MET A 730 23.49 9.82 -28.86
CA MET A 730 22.09 9.87 -29.27
C MET A 730 21.19 10.51 -28.21
N GLN A 731 21.47 10.31 -26.93
CA GLN A 731 20.79 10.99 -25.84
C GLN A 731 21.01 12.52 -25.92
N ILE A 732 22.23 12.97 -26.22
CA ILE A 732 22.55 14.37 -26.48
C ILE A 732 21.70 14.88 -27.65
N ALA A 733 21.63 14.14 -28.75
CA ALA A 733 20.81 14.52 -29.92
C ALA A 733 19.33 14.66 -29.56
N GLN A 734 18.78 13.74 -28.77
CA GLN A 734 17.39 13.78 -28.30
C GLN A 734 17.13 15.00 -27.42
N THR A 735 17.98 15.24 -26.44
CA THR A 735 17.87 16.35 -25.49
C THR A 735 17.94 17.68 -26.24
N MET A 736 18.96 17.89 -27.07
CA MET A 736 19.11 19.13 -27.84
C MET A 736 17.95 19.38 -28.81
N THR A 737 17.49 18.31 -29.48
CA THR A 737 16.30 18.42 -30.35
C THR A 737 15.07 18.83 -29.53
N SER A 738 14.84 18.25 -28.37
CA SER A 738 13.73 18.61 -27.47
C SER A 738 13.79 20.08 -27.05
N MET A 739 14.99 20.55 -26.65
CA MET A 739 15.25 21.93 -26.25
C MET A 739 14.90 22.89 -27.38
N VAL A 740 15.42 22.66 -28.60
CA VAL A 740 15.18 23.53 -29.76
C VAL A 740 13.70 23.54 -30.16
N LEU A 741 13.02 22.37 -30.14
CA LEU A 741 11.59 22.29 -30.40
C LEU A 741 10.74 23.02 -29.33
N ALA A 742 11.19 23.02 -28.06
CA ALA A 742 10.57 23.82 -27.00
C ALA A 742 10.72 25.33 -27.26
N LEU A 743 11.92 25.78 -27.69
CA LEU A 743 12.14 27.17 -28.08
C LEU A 743 11.25 27.59 -29.24
N ARG A 744 11.11 26.76 -30.27
CA ARG A 744 10.20 27.03 -31.41
C ARG A 744 8.75 27.19 -30.95
N ARG A 745 8.28 26.33 -30.01
CA ARG A 745 6.94 26.43 -29.43
C ARG A 745 6.71 27.72 -28.66
N LYS A 746 7.71 28.17 -27.89
CA LYS A 746 7.68 29.43 -27.11
C LYS A 746 7.33 30.65 -28.01
N VAL A 747 7.79 30.67 -29.27
CA VAL A 747 7.51 31.73 -30.24
C VAL A 747 6.59 31.32 -31.38
N ASN A 748 5.91 30.21 -31.27
CA ASN A 748 4.94 29.69 -32.22
C ASN A 748 5.49 29.52 -33.66
N ILE A 749 6.79 29.22 -33.80
CA ILE A 749 7.42 28.89 -35.08
C ILE A 749 7.27 27.39 -35.35
N LYS A 750 6.51 27.02 -36.40
CA LYS A 750 6.32 25.62 -36.81
C LYS A 750 7.66 25.03 -37.24
N VAL A 751 7.87 23.71 -36.98
CA VAL A 751 9.12 23.01 -37.35
C VAL A 751 9.35 23.01 -38.86
N ARG A 752 8.30 23.08 -39.69
CA ARG A 752 8.42 23.17 -41.14
C ARG A 752 8.98 24.50 -41.64
N GLN A 753 8.96 25.55 -40.81
CA GLN A 753 9.65 26.79 -41.09
C GLN A 753 11.14 26.59 -40.83
N PRO A 754 12.02 26.58 -41.83
CA PRO A 754 13.45 26.48 -41.57
C PRO A 754 13.98 27.73 -40.87
N LEU A 755 15.03 27.56 -40.06
CA LEU A 755 15.76 28.65 -39.43
C LEU A 755 17.23 28.55 -39.80
N THR A 756 18.00 29.64 -39.62
CA THR A 756 19.37 29.72 -40.09
C THR A 756 20.34 28.99 -39.19
N THR A 757 20.46 29.40 -37.92
CA THR A 757 21.60 29.01 -37.08
C THR A 757 21.15 28.49 -35.72
N LEU A 758 21.76 27.40 -35.31
CA LEU A 758 21.78 26.90 -33.97
C LEU A 758 23.20 27.10 -33.37
N MET A 759 23.30 27.88 -32.33
CA MET A 759 24.57 28.14 -31.65
C MET A 759 24.68 27.26 -30.40
N ILE A 760 25.82 26.61 -30.22
CA ILE A 760 26.08 25.67 -29.15
C ILE A 760 27.31 26.13 -28.36
N PRO A 761 27.17 26.67 -27.16
CA PRO A 761 28.26 26.85 -26.24
C PRO A 761 28.77 25.47 -25.77
N VAL A 762 30.07 25.23 -25.91
CA VAL A 762 30.70 23.95 -25.52
C VAL A 762 31.60 24.16 -24.31
N LEU A 763 31.59 23.17 -23.40
CA LEU A 763 32.42 23.22 -22.20
C LEU A 763 33.84 22.72 -22.45
N ASN A 764 34.00 21.74 -23.35
CA ASN A 764 35.27 21.10 -23.67
C ASN A 764 35.22 20.45 -25.07
N LYS A 765 36.35 19.94 -25.50
CA LYS A 765 36.51 19.33 -26.82
C LYS A 765 35.74 18.02 -26.94
N GLU A 766 35.64 17.22 -25.90
CA GLU A 766 34.91 15.94 -25.88
C GLU A 766 33.41 16.16 -26.13
N GLN A 767 32.80 17.11 -25.43
CA GLN A 767 31.40 17.49 -25.64
C GLN A 767 31.17 17.98 -27.07
N GLN A 768 32.12 18.79 -27.63
CA GLN A 768 32.05 19.25 -29.02
C GLN A 768 32.06 18.07 -29.99
N ASP A 769 32.96 17.09 -29.80
CA ASP A 769 33.10 15.94 -30.67
C ASP A 769 31.85 15.03 -30.64
N HIS A 770 31.26 14.86 -29.45
CA HIS A 770 30.00 14.11 -29.32
C HIS A 770 28.84 14.80 -30.06
N ILE A 771 28.72 16.14 -29.95
CA ILE A 771 27.66 16.90 -30.63
C ILE A 771 27.91 16.96 -32.15
N GLU A 772 29.18 17.14 -32.59
CA GLU A 772 29.53 17.17 -34.00
C GLU A 772 29.18 15.82 -34.69
N ALA A 773 29.37 14.70 -34.00
CA ALA A 773 29.02 13.37 -34.53
C ALA A 773 27.52 13.18 -34.80
N VAL A 774 26.64 13.89 -34.10
CA VAL A 774 25.17 13.84 -34.29
C VAL A 774 24.57 15.11 -34.86
N LYS A 775 25.40 16.03 -35.34
CA LYS A 775 25.03 17.37 -35.84
C LYS A 775 23.99 17.31 -36.94
N ASP A 776 24.21 16.51 -37.98
CA ASP A 776 23.32 16.43 -39.13
C ASP A 776 21.94 15.89 -38.73
N LEU A 777 21.90 14.94 -37.77
CA LEU A 777 20.68 14.43 -37.23
C LEU A 777 19.89 15.53 -36.50
N ILE A 778 20.55 16.28 -35.62
CA ILE A 778 19.91 17.39 -34.89
C ILE A 778 19.38 18.41 -35.85
N LEU A 779 20.22 18.91 -36.78
CA LEU A 779 19.83 19.93 -37.75
C LEU A 779 18.63 19.53 -38.60
N SER A 780 18.61 18.26 -39.07
CA SER A 780 17.50 17.69 -39.82
C SER A 780 16.20 17.69 -39.01
N GLU A 781 16.27 17.27 -37.75
CA GLU A 781 15.12 17.13 -36.89
C GLU A 781 14.49 18.46 -36.47
N VAL A 782 15.36 19.46 -36.20
CA VAL A 782 14.88 20.78 -35.80
C VAL A 782 14.69 21.72 -36.97
N ASN A 783 15.03 21.30 -38.19
CA ASN A 783 14.98 22.09 -39.43
C ASN A 783 15.72 23.43 -39.33
N VAL A 784 17.00 23.34 -38.95
CA VAL A 784 17.93 24.47 -38.91
C VAL A 784 19.08 24.21 -39.90
N LYS A 785 19.57 25.24 -40.63
CA LYS A 785 20.53 25.10 -41.72
C LYS A 785 21.94 24.82 -41.25
N GLU A 786 22.39 25.45 -40.16
CA GLU A 786 23.76 25.30 -39.66
C GLU A 786 23.84 25.28 -38.15
N MET A 787 24.88 24.63 -37.66
CA MET A 787 25.25 24.62 -36.24
C MET A 787 26.62 25.28 -36.07
N LYS A 788 26.73 26.18 -35.10
CA LYS A 788 27.97 26.87 -34.76
C LYS A 788 28.35 26.59 -33.32
N PHE A 789 29.56 26.11 -33.12
CA PHE A 789 30.14 25.98 -31.79
C PHE A 789 30.79 27.29 -31.36
N VAL A 790 30.57 27.64 -30.10
CA VAL A 790 31.16 28.82 -29.50
C VAL A 790 31.80 28.42 -28.16
N ASP A 791 32.93 29.07 -27.86
CA ASP A 791 33.55 28.89 -26.56
C ASP A 791 32.63 29.48 -25.47
N ASN A 792 32.36 28.73 -24.44
CA ASN A 792 31.54 29.20 -23.34
C ASN A 792 32.10 30.43 -22.62
N ALA A 793 33.42 30.66 -22.74
CA ALA A 793 34.11 31.82 -22.22
C ALA A 793 33.86 33.13 -23.00
N ALA A 794 33.22 33.05 -24.18
CA ALA A 794 33.09 34.25 -25.09
C ALA A 794 32.05 35.31 -24.63
N GLY A 795 31.43 35.13 -23.46
CA GLY A 795 30.52 36.11 -22.83
C GLY A 795 29.25 36.42 -23.62
N ILE A 796 28.89 35.56 -24.57
CA ILE A 796 27.75 35.73 -25.47
C ILE A 796 26.42 35.42 -24.73
N LEU A 797 26.46 34.61 -23.69
CA LEU A 797 25.28 34.21 -22.90
C LEU A 797 25.41 34.70 -21.47
N VAL A 798 24.42 35.42 -21.00
CA VAL A 798 24.29 35.76 -19.56
C VAL A 798 23.55 34.65 -18.86
N LYS A 799 24.24 33.94 -17.95
CA LYS A 799 23.67 32.85 -17.16
C LYS A 799 23.34 33.29 -15.74
N ARG A 800 22.32 32.69 -15.13
CA ARG A 800 21.97 32.85 -13.73
C ARG A 800 21.73 31.48 -13.11
N VAL A 801 22.00 31.34 -11.83
CA VAL A 801 21.81 30.11 -11.07
C VAL A 801 20.67 30.31 -10.08
N LYS A 802 19.70 29.40 -10.10
CA LYS A 802 18.60 29.36 -9.13
C LYS A 802 18.76 28.14 -8.22
N PRO A 803 18.75 28.31 -6.88
CA PRO A 803 18.84 27.19 -5.94
C PRO A 803 17.54 26.37 -5.87
N ASP A 804 17.68 25.05 -5.79
CA ASP A 804 16.57 24.15 -5.45
C ASP A 804 16.40 24.08 -3.92
N PHE A 805 15.45 24.82 -3.41
CA PHE A 805 15.18 24.90 -1.96
C PHE A 805 14.75 23.57 -1.36
N LYS A 806 14.17 22.64 -2.16
CA LYS A 806 13.77 21.33 -1.64
C LYS A 806 14.96 20.44 -1.35
N LYS A 807 16.01 20.54 -2.16
CA LYS A 807 17.25 19.77 -2.01
C LYS A 807 18.24 20.42 -1.04
N LEU A 808 18.42 21.72 -1.14
CA LEU A 808 19.38 22.45 -0.32
C LEU A 808 18.86 22.77 1.08
N GLY A 809 17.55 22.94 1.27
CA GLY A 809 16.94 23.28 2.55
C GLY A 809 17.25 22.29 3.68
N PRO A 810 17.12 20.99 3.50
CA PRO A 810 17.47 19.99 4.51
C PRO A 810 18.98 20.00 4.89
N ARG A 811 19.87 20.32 3.94
CA ARG A 811 21.34 20.33 4.14
C ARG A 811 21.83 21.60 4.81
N TYR A 812 21.27 22.77 4.48
CA TYR A 812 21.80 24.09 4.84
C TYR A 812 20.79 25.00 5.54
N GLY A 813 19.73 24.46 6.15
CA GLY A 813 18.57 25.17 6.69
C GLY A 813 18.87 26.49 7.42
N LYS A 814 19.89 26.55 8.30
CA LYS A 814 20.23 27.76 9.05
C LYS A 814 20.82 28.87 8.18
N ILE A 815 21.63 28.53 7.16
CA ILE A 815 22.30 29.47 6.25
C ILE A 815 21.62 29.53 4.88
N MET A 816 20.51 28.83 4.65
CA MET A 816 19.87 28.67 3.34
C MET A 816 19.54 30.00 2.67
N LYS A 817 19.09 31.00 3.45
CA LYS A 817 18.75 32.34 2.90
C LYS A 817 19.98 33.04 2.34
N GLN A 818 21.10 32.99 3.04
CA GLN A 818 22.38 33.61 2.62
C GLN A 818 22.95 32.80 1.43
N LEU A 819 22.95 31.47 1.52
CA LEU A 819 23.39 30.59 0.45
C LEU A 819 22.61 30.86 -0.85
N ALA A 820 21.28 30.97 -0.80
CA ALA A 820 20.47 31.28 -1.95
C ALA A 820 20.79 32.64 -2.57
N ALA A 821 21.06 33.66 -1.75
CA ALA A 821 21.47 34.97 -2.21
C ALA A 821 22.84 34.92 -2.89
N THR A 822 23.80 34.19 -2.31
CA THR A 822 25.15 34.01 -2.86
C THR A 822 25.11 33.24 -4.19
N ILE A 823 24.33 32.15 -4.28
CA ILE A 823 24.12 31.41 -5.52
C ILE A 823 23.51 32.30 -6.61
N ALA A 824 22.51 33.09 -6.29
CA ALA A 824 21.88 34.01 -7.25
C ALA A 824 22.82 35.16 -7.70
N ALA A 825 23.83 35.46 -6.92
CA ALA A 825 24.83 36.51 -7.19
C ALA A 825 26.13 35.98 -7.83
N MET A 826 26.20 34.69 -8.21
CA MET A 826 27.37 34.11 -8.86
C MET A 826 27.77 34.91 -10.10
N SER A 827 29.07 35.17 -10.25
CA SER A 827 29.58 35.82 -11.46
C SER A 827 29.63 34.86 -12.64
N GLN A 828 29.64 35.37 -13.87
CA GLN A 828 29.71 34.51 -15.07
C GLN A 828 30.94 33.59 -15.06
N PRO A 829 32.14 34.01 -14.65
CA PRO A 829 33.29 33.10 -14.47
C PRO A 829 33.02 31.99 -13.46
N ASP A 830 32.36 32.28 -12.32
CA ASP A 830 32.06 31.28 -11.29
C ASP A 830 31.05 30.26 -11.81
N ILE A 831 30.05 30.71 -12.59
CA ILE A 831 29.05 29.82 -13.21
C ILE A 831 29.70 28.88 -14.23
N ILE A 832 30.64 29.40 -15.04
CA ILE A 832 31.41 28.58 -15.99
C ILE A 832 32.27 27.55 -15.28
N GLU A 833 32.94 27.95 -14.18
CA GLU A 833 33.74 27.05 -13.36
C GLU A 833 32.88 25.98 -12.71
N PHE A 834 31.72 26.35 -12.21
CA PHE A 834 30.73 25.42 -11.64
C PHE A 834 30.24 24.38 -12.67
N GLU A 835 29.88 24.83 -13.90
CA GLU A 835 29.47 23.93 -14.97
C GLU A 835 30.59 22.94 -15.37
N LYS A 836 31.83 23.41 -15.37
CA LYS A 836 33.00 22.58 -15.72
C LYS A 836 33.32 21.54 -14.67
N ASN A 837 33.24 21.94 -13.39
CA ASN A 837 33.62 21.07 -12.27
C ASN A 837 32.47 20.25 -11.70
N GLY A 838 31.21 20.55 -12.06
CA GLY A 838 30.00 19.89 -11.55
C GLY A 838 29.65 20.21 -10.10
N ALA A 839 30.51 20.95 -9.40
CA ALA A 839 30.34 21.37 -8.00
C ALA A 839 31.01 22.72 -7.75
N PHE A 840 30.46 23.49 -6.81
CA PHE A 840 31.01 24.77 -6.39
C PHE A 840 30.87 24.95 -4.86
N THR A 841 31.90 25.44 -4.18
CA THR A 841 31.93 25.61 -2.72
C THR A 841 31.95 27.09 -2.34
N PHE A 842 31.00 27.47 -1.50
CA PHE A 842 30.91 28.79 -0.90
C PHE A 842 31.37 28.75 0.57
N GLU A 843 31.94 29.84 1.06
CA GLU A 843 32.14 30.10 2.46
C GLU A 843 31.09 31.10 2.95
N ILE A 844 30.16 30.65 3.83
CA ILE A 844 29.07 31.49 4.35
C ILE A 844 29.11 31.40 5.88
N ASP A 845 29.32 32.54 6.57
CA ASP A 845 29.37 32.63 8.03
C ASP A 845 30.39 31.64 8.67
N GLY A 846 31.52 31.39 7.99
CA GLY A 846 32.57 30.46 8.46
C GLY A 846 32.21 28.98 8.26
N GLN A 847 31.14 28.68 7.50
CA GLN A 847 30.77 27.32 7.09
C GLN A 847 30.99 27.15 5.59
N GLN A 848 31.56 26.01 5.22
CA GLN A 848 31.63 25.61 3.80
C GLN A 848 30.29 25.00 3.32
N ALA A 849 29.75 25.56 2.26
CA ALA A 849 28.53 25.04 1.59
C ALA A 849 28.87 24.66 0.14
N THR A 850 28.84 23.37 -0.16
CA THR A 850 29.09 22.85 -1.51
C THR A 850 27.76 22.56 -2.19
N ILE A 851 27.56 23.09 -3.40
CA ILE A 851 26.45 22.81 -4.29
C ILE A 851 26.93 21.93 -5.44
N GLU A 852 26.06 21.03 -5.88
CA GLU A 852 26.25 20.20 -7.06
C GLU A 852 25.31 20.67 -8.18
N ALA A 853 25.59 20.28 -9.44
CA ALA A 853 24.75 20.64 -10.59
C ALA A 853 23.28 20.23 -10.40
N SER A 854 23.03 19.16 -9.69
CA SER A 854 21.68 18.66 -9.35
C SER A 854 20.94 19.52 -8.31
N ASP A 855 21.64 20.38 -7.56
CA ASP A 855 21.10 21.21 -6.48
C ASP A 855 20.56 22.56 -6.96
N VAL A 856 20.74 22.88 -8.24
CA VAL A 856 20.43 24.19 -8.82
C VAL A 856 19.86 24.07 -10.23
N GLU A 857 19.21 25.13 -10.68
CA GLU A 857 18.79 25.33 -12.07
C GLU A 857 19.61 26.47 -12.68
N ILE A 858 20.36 26.19 -13.76
CA ILE A 858 21.11 27.20 -14.51
C ILE A 858 20.21 27.71 -15.63
N ILE A 859 19.97 29.03 -15.66
CA ILE A 859 19.10 29.69 -16.63
C ILE A 859 19.93 30.66 -17.44
N SER A 860 19.76 30.66 -18.79
CA SER A 860 20.32 31.68 -19.65
C SER A 860 19.27 32.71 -20.03
N GLU A 861 19.68 33.99 -20.15
CA GLU A 861 18.83 35.08 -20.61
C GLU A 861 18.78 35.10 -22.13
N ASP A 862 17.60 35.38 -22.70
CA ASP A 862 17.41 35.52 -24.14
C ASP A 862 18.16 36.78 -24.64
N ILE A 863 18.85 36.65 -25.77
CA ILE A 863 19.54 37.76 -26.47
C ILE A 863 18.61 38.26 -27.59
N PRO A 864 18.59 39.55 -27.94
CA PRO A 864 17.77 40.03 -29.03
C PRO A 864 17.98 39.24 -30.33
N GLY A 865 16.89 38.66 -30.85
CA GLY A 865 16.91 37.77 -32.04
C GLY A 865 17.26 36.31 -31.79
N TRP A 866 17.58 35.93 -30.54
CA TRP A 866 17.96 34.58 -30.14
C TRP A 866 17.14 34.12 -28.95
N LEU A 867 16.78 32.85 -28.96
CA LEU A 867 16.19 32.19 -27.79
C LEU A 867 17.16 31.16 -27.24
N VAL A 868 17.25 31.08 -25.92
CA VAL A 868 18.21 30.20 -25.22
C VAL A 868 17.47 29.20 -24.35
N ALA A 869 17.97 27.97 -24.33
CA ALA A 869 17.52 26.94 -23.41
C ALA A 869 18.75 26.19 -22.82
N ASN A 870 18.58 25.69 -21.60
CA ASN A 870 19.58 24.88 -20.89
C ASN A 870 18.91 23.62 -20.36
N GLU A 871 19.65 22.51 -20.41
CA GLU A 871 19.25 21.27 -19.76
C GLU A 871 20.53 20.52 -19.34
N GLY A 872 20.72 20.34 -18.04
CA GLY A 872 21.98 19.81 -17.50
C GLY A 872 23.18 20.68 -17.90
N ASN A 873 24.16 20.07 -18.56
CA ASN A 873 25.37 20.73 -19.09
C ASN A 873 25.23 21.15 -20.56
N LEU A 874 24.05 20.99 -21.15
CA LEU A 874 23.79 21.38 -22.54
C LEU A 874 23.10 22.74 -22.58
N THR A 875 23.59 23.61 -23.51
CA THR A 875 23.00 24.90 -23.81
C THR A 875 22.81 25.04 -25.32
N VAL A 876 21.65 25.50 -25.72
CA VAL A 876 21.35 25.82 -27.14
C VAL A 876 20.84 27.23 -27.26
N ALA A 877 21.29 27.95 -28.27
CA ALA A 877 20.76 29.25 -28.68
C ALA A 877 20.26 29.19 -30.12
N LEU A 878 19.00 29.46 -30.31
CA LEU A 878 18.32 29.38 -31.62
C LEU A 878 18.11 30.79 -32.20
N ASP A 879 18.62 31.03 -33.42
CA ASP A 879 18.29 32.21 -34.21
C ASP A 879 16.85 32.09 -34.72
N ILE A 880 15.99 33.01 -34.32
CA ILE A 880 14.57 33.03 -34.68
C ILE A 880 14.26 34.01 -35.83
N THR A 881 15.26 34.54 -36.46
CA THR A 881 15.10 35.45 -37.61
C THR A 881 14.69 34.68 -38.84
N VAL A 882 13.55 35.04 -39.44
CA VAL A 882 13.03 34.40 -40.66
C VAL A 882 13.26 35.34 -41.82
N THR A 883 14.17 34.97 -42.73
CA THR A 883 14.40 35.71 -44.01
C THR A 883 13.33 35.35 -45.03
N ASP A 884 13.18 36.14 -46.09
CA ASP A 884 12.24 35.89 -47.17
C ASP A 884 12.51 34.55 -47.88
N GLU A 885 13.77 34.15 -48.05
CA GLU A 885 14.14 32.85 -48.60
C GLU A 885 13.68 31.70 -47.69
N LEU A 886 13.97 31.80 -46.41
CA LEU A 886 13.52 30.80 -45.43
C LEU A 886 11.99 30.72 -45.31
N ARG A 887 11.31 31.86 -45.45
CA ARG A 887 9.87 31.92 -45.46
C ARG A 887 9.29 31.18 -46.68
N ARG A 888 9.85 31.37 -47.89
CA ARG A 888 9.44 30.67 -49.12
C ARG A 888 9.64 29.15 -48.97
N GLU A 889 10.79 28.70 -48.47
CA GLU A 889 11.03 27.28 -48.18
C GLU A 889 10.02 26.74 -47.17
N GLY A 890 9.70 27.50 -46.12
CA GLY A 890 8.68 27.17 -45.12
C GLY A 890 7.30 26.95 -45.75
N ILE A 891 6.88 27.81 -46.67
CA ILE A 891 5.64 27.68 -47.40
C ILE A 891 5.67 26.43 -48.32
N ALA A 892 6.79 26.15 -49.01
CA ALA A 892 6.91 24.95 -49.84
C ALA A 892 6.72 23.66 -49.02
N ARG A 893 7.35 23.59 -47.83
CA ARG A 893 7.22 22.44 -46.90
C ARG A 893 5.82 22.32 -46.34
N GLU A 894 5.14 23.44 -46.06
CA GLU A 894 3.74 23.41 -45.59
C GLU A 894 2.79 22.98 -46.70
N LEU A 895 3.02 23.42 -47.98
CA LEU A 895 2.26 22.95 -49.14
C LEU A 895 2.37 21.44 -49.31
N VAL A 896 3.58 20.87 -49.23
CA VAL A 896 3.78 19.41 -49.27
C VAL A 896 2.93 18.71 -48.19
N ASN A 897 2.93 19.23 -46.96
CA ASN A 897 2.13 18.63 -45.88
C ASN A 897 0.62 18.71 -46.15
N ARG A 898 0.13 19.84 -46.60
CA ARG A 898 -1.28 20.04 -46.94
C ARG A 898 -1.72 19.13 -48.09
N ILE A 899 -0.91 19.00 -49.14
CA ILE A 899 -1.17 18.07 -50.24
C ILE A 899 -1.22 16.62 -49.74
N GLN A 900 -0.29 16.19 -48.90
CA GLN A 900 -0.29 14.85 -48.31
C GLN A 900 -1.55 14.59 -47.45
N ASN A 901 -2.02 15.62 -46.72
CA ASN A 901 -3.27 15.50 -45.96
C ASN A 901 -4.48 15.36 -46.90
N ILE A 902 -4.54 16.13 -47.97
CA ILE A 902 -5.64 16.01 -48.97
C ILE A 902 -5.62 14.60 -49.60
N ARG A 903 -4.43 14.08 -49.99
CA ARG A 903 -4.30 12.71 -50.49
C ARG A 903 -4.93 11.71 -49.54
N LYS A 904 -4.58 11.81 -48.23
CA LYS A 904 -5.09 10.93 -47.20
C LYS A 904 -6.60 11.02 -47.02
N THR A 905 -7.15 12.24 -46.99
CA THR A 905 -8.60 12.44 -46.77
C THR A 905 -9.43 12.11 -48.04
N SER A 906 -8.79 12.16 -49.20
CA SER A 906 -9.40 11.74 -50.48
C SER A 906 -9.27 10.24 -50.76
N GLY A 907 -8.68 9.46 -49.83
CA GLY A 907 -8.57 8.00 -49.96
C GLY A 907 -7.58 7.54 -51.07
N PHE A 908 -6.57 8.34 -51.40
CA PHE A 908 -5.52 7.93 -52.33
C PHE A 908 -4.55 6.93 -51.64
N ASP A 909 -4.11 5.95 -52.41
CA ASP A 909 -3.08 5.03 -51.97
C ASP A 909 -1.71 5.74 -51.84
N ILE A 910 -0.84 5.18 -50.98
CA ILE A 910 0.48 5.76 -50.72
C ILE A 910 1.31 5.88 -52.02
N THR A 911 1.15 4.93 -52.90
CA THR A 911 1.88 4.82 -54.18
C THR A 911 1.23 5.58 -55.36
N ASP A 912 0.02 6.11 -55.16
CA ASP A 912 -0.68 6.82 -56.21
C ASP A 912 0.10 8.08 -56.65
N LYS A 913 0.21 8.25 -57.96
CA LYS A 913 0.72 9.49 -58.57
C LYS A 913 -0.42 10.48 -58.72
N ILE A 914 -0.11 11.76 -58.60
CA ILE A 914 -1.09 12.84 -58.63
C ILE A 914 -0.72 13.94 -59.63
N ASP A 915 -1.71 14.69 -60.07
CA ASP A 915 -1.55 15.97 -60.75
C ASP A 915 -2.07 17.08 -59.84
N VAL A 916 -1.25 18.09 -59.59
CA VAL A 916 -1.49 19.20 -58.68
C VAL A 916 -1.67 20.49 -59.43
N TYR A 917 -2.77 21.19 -59.22
CA TYR A 917 -3.06 22.50 -59.76
C TYR A 917 -3.30 23.47 -58.60
N ILE A 918 -2.57 24.61 -58.61
CA ILE A 918 -2.68 25.64 -57.59
C ILE A 918 -3.11 26.96 -58.25
N ALA A 919 -4.02 27.67 -57.59
CA ALA A 919 -4.42 28.98 -58.05
C ALA A 919 -3.29 30.02 -57.92
N SER A 920 -3.07 30.88 -58.92
CA SER A 920 -2.07 31.93 -58.86
C SER A 920 -2.30 32.82 -57.63
N ASN A 921 -1.25 33.04 -56.89
CA ASN A 921 -1.19 33.92 -55.73
C ASN A 921 0.25 34.45 -55.59
N GLY A 922 0.42 35.74 -55.39
CA GLY A 922 1.73 36.37 -55.32
C GLY A 922 2.74 35.75 -54.35
N GLU A 923 2.23 35.11 -53.28
CA GLU A 923 3.07 34.39 -52.30
C GLU A 923 3.48 33.00 -52.79
N THR A 924 2.56 32.25 -53.40
CA THR A 924 2.78 30.84 -53.80
C THR A 924 3.44 30.71 -55.17
N ASP A 925 3.27 31.65 -56.07
CA ASP A 925 3.81 31.56 -57.42
C ASP A 925 5.34 31.49 -57.42
N LEU A 926 5.99 32.36 -56.64
CA LEU A 926 7.44 32.33 -56.46
C LEU A 926 7.91 31.03 -55.78
N VAL A 927 7.13 30.53 -54.81
CA VAL A 927 7.44 29.27 -54.11
C VAL A 927 7.36 28.09 -55.05
N VAL A 928 6.30 28.02 -55.89
CA VAL A 928 6.15 26.93 -56.89
C VAL A 928 7.24 27.03 -57.95
N GLU A 929 7.62 28.19 -58.35
CA GLU A 929 8.69 28.38 -59.33
C GLU A 929 10.05 27.90 -58.79
N GLU A 930 10.38 28.25 -57.57
CA GLU A 930 11.65 27.90 -56.92
C GLU A 930 11.73 26.45 -56.41
N TYR A 931 10.63 25.90 -55.89
CA TYR A 931 10.60 24.60 -55.19
C TYR A 931 9.76 23.51 -55.89
N ARG A 932 9.35 23.68 -57.15
CA ARG A 932 8.50 22.74 -57.90
C ARG A 932 9.03 21.32 -57.87
N ASP A 933 10.30 21.11 -58.22
CA ASP A 933 10.91 19.77 -58.26
C ASP A 933 10.98 19.09 -56.90
N TYR A 934 11.24 19.89 -55.85
CA TYR A 934 11.23 19.42 -54.48
C TYR A 934 9.83 18.96 -54.10
N MET A 935 8.81 19.80 -54.29
CA MET A 935 7.43 19.50 -53.93
C MET A 935 6.89 18.31 -54.70
N SER A 936 7.10 18.26 -56.03
CA SER A 936 6.65 17.17 -56.92
C SER A 936 7.18 15.81 -56.45
N ARG A 937 8.47 15.75 -56.13
CA ARG A 937 9.09 14.51 -55.59
C ARG A 937 8.50 14.09 -54.25
N GLN A 938 8.22 15.03 -53.34
CA GLN A 938 7.69 14.74 -52.01
C GLN A 938 6.25 14.25 -52.01
N VAL A 939 5.45 14.65 -53.00
CA VAL A 939 4.01 14.30 -53.08
C VAL A 939 3.68 13.31 -54.20
N LEU A 940 4.69 12.80 -54.90
CA LEU A 940 4.56 11.92 -56.10
C LEU A 940 3.71 12.59 -57.19
N ALA A 941 3.92 13.87 -57.43
CA ALA A 941 3.22 14.59 -58.47
C ALA A 941 3.90 14.37 -59.84
N ASN A 942 3.13 13.96 -60.85
CA ASN A 942 3.52 13.95 -62.25
C ASN A 942 3.47 15.37 -62.82
N THR A 943 2.46 16.14 -62.43
CA THR A 943 2.23 17.53 -62.88
C THR A 943 2.07 18.44 -61.67
N PHE A 944 2.71 19.60 -61.67
CA PHE A 944 2.54 20.65 -60.67
C PHE A 944 2.45 22.01 -61.38
N GLU A 945 1.23 22.53 -61.53
CA GLU A 945 0.97 23.70 -62.39
C GLU A 945 0.25 24.85 -61.65
N ILE A 946 0.60 26.08 -61.96
CA ILE A 946 -0.10 27.30 -61.54
C ILE A 946 -1.15 27.66 -62.56
N LEU A 947 -2.39 27.88 -62.13
CA LEU A 947 -3.51 28.30 -62.94
C LEU A 947 -4.04 29.67 -62.47
N GLY A 948 -4.54 30.51 -63.34
CA GLY A 948 -5.04 31.84 -62.98
C GLY A 948 -6.18 31.86 -61.99
N ALA A 949 -7.07 30.85 -62.08
CA ALA A 949 -8.13 30.62 -61.13
C ALA A 949 -8.53 29.11 -61.11
N LEU A 950 -8.95 28.58 -59.96
CA LEU A 950 -9.49 27.24 -59.82
C LEU A 950 -10.97 27.32 -59.39
N SER A 951 -11.83 26.55 -60.04
CA SER A 951 -13.25 26.41 -59.69
C SER A 951 -13.70 24.97 -59.87
N GLY A 952 -14.72 24.53 -59.15
CA GLY A 952 -15.31 23.18 -59.20
C GLY A 952 -15.32 22.43 -57.89
N GLU A 953 -15.98 21.27 -57.87
CA GLU A 953 -16.21 20.48 -56.63
C GLU A 953 -14.94 19.87 -55.97
N ALA A 954 -13.84 19.74 -56.70
CA ALA A 954 -12.59 19.15 -56.16
C ALA A 954 -11.56 20.22 -55.74
N VAL A 955 -11.97 21.47 -55.58
CA VAL A 955 -11.08 22.57 -55.15
C VAL A 955 -11.10 22.70 -53.63
N THR A 956 -9.93 22.70 -52.99
CA THR A 956 -9.75 22.88 -51.55
C THR A 956 -9.07 24.22 -51.29
N GLU A 957 -9.63 25.06 -50.40
CA GLU A 957 -8.96 26.28 -49.91
C GLU A 957 -7.97 25.90 -48.83
N LEU A 958 -6.71 26.30 -48.99
CA LEU A 958 -5.66 26.18 -47.97
C LEU A 958 -5.44 27.53 -47.29
N ASP A 959 -5.49 27.55 -45.97
CA ASP A 959 -5.26 28.73 -45.14
C ASP A 959 -3.85 28.64 -44.49
N PHE A 960 -3.01 29.67 -44.78
CA PHE A 960 -1.62 29.78 -44.29
C PHE A 960 -1.47 30.83 -43.20
N ASP A 961 -2.51 31.21 -42.51
CA ASP A 961 -2.55 32.25 -41.45
C ASP A 961 -2.37 33.67 -42.02
N THR A 962 -1.49 33.86 -43.02
CA THR A 962 -1.18 35.15 -43.67
C THR A 962 -1.83 35.33 -45.05
N PHE A 963 -2.17 34.24 -45.70
CA PHE A 963 -2.83 34.25 -47.02
C PHE A 963 -3.60 32.94 -47.22
N LYS A 964 -4.51 32.95 -48.23
CA LYS A 964 -5.25 31.77 -48.65
C LYS A 964 -5.00 31.45 -50.10
N VAL A 965 -5.01 30.16 -50.46
CA VAL A 965 -4.82 29.72 -51.84
C VAL A 965 -5.68 28.47 -52.12
N ASN A 966 -6.27 28.42 -53.33
CA ASN A 966 -7.05 27.27 -53.80
C ASN A 966 -6.13 26.24 -54.47
N ILE A 967 -6.35 24.96 -54.16
CA ILE A 967 -5.63 23.84 -54.75
C ILE A 967 -6.60 22.78 -55.25
N ARG A 968 -6.25 22.10 -56.34
CA ARG A 968 -6.96 20.91 -56.83
C ARG A 968 -5.95 19.79 -57.02
N ILE A 969 -6.29 18.61 -56.49
CA ILE A 969 -5.45 17.43 -56.61
C ILE A 969 -6.29 16.33 -57.25
N VAL A 970 -5.77 15.71 -58.29
CA VAL A 970 -6.43 14.58 -58.97
C VAL A 970 -5.45 13.40 -59.10
N LYS A 971 -5.98 12.17 -59.06
CA LYS A 971 -5.18 10.98 -59.31
C LYS A 971 -4.76 11.00 -60.78
N SER A 972 -3.45 10.86 -61.03
CA SER A 972 -2.91 10.81 -62.38
C SER A 972 -3.30 9.51 -63.07
N LEU A 973 -3.76 9.58 -64.30
CA LEU A 973 -4.17 8.43 -65.11
C LEU A 973 -3.00 7.83 -65.92
N LYS A 974 -1.77 8.31 -65.70
CA LYS A 974 -0.58 7.85 -66.47
C LYS A 974 0.41 7.11 -65.59
#